data_f3d0560c6d57201484e02c152655a753
#
_entry.id   f3d0560c6d57201484e02c152655a753
#
_cell.length_a   1.000
_cell.length_b   1.000
_cell.length_c   1.000
_cell.angle_alpha   90.00
_cell.angle_beta   90.00
_cell.angle_gamma   90.00
#
_symmetry.space_group_name_H-M   'P 1'
#
loop_
_entity.id
_entity.type
_entity.pdbx_description
1 polymer ?
#
loop_
_entity_poly.entity_id
_entity_poly.type
_entity_poly.pdbx_seq_one_letter_code
_entity_poly.pdbx_strand_id
1 'polypeptide(L)'
;MNISYKWLKEYVDFDLTPQQVCDALTSTGLEVDALEEVQSIKGGLKGLYVGKVLTCETHPNSDHLHVTTVDLGKGEPSQIVCGAPNVAAGQKVIVADLGCVLYDGDQEFVIKKSKLRGVESNGMICAEDEIGIGTDHAGIIVLPEDAKVGMPAAEYYHLESDWLIEVDITANRADALSHWGVARDLYAWLVQNGYKTATHKPSTESFKVDNHDLPIKVRIENTEACKRYACVSVTDCDVKESPEWLKNKLTTIGLRPINNIVDITNYVMMALGQPLHCFDADMVKGREIVVKTMPEGTPFQTLDGVEHKLSDRDLAICNTEEPMCIAGVFGGKGSGTYETTKNVVLESAYFHPTWIRKSARRHGLSTDASFRFERGIDPNGTIEALKYAAILCQQLAGGKVSMEIVDEYPEKMENPIVELEYSYVHSLVGKDIPVETIKSICESLEMKVLSETPETLKLEVPAYRVDVQRPCDVVEDILRIYGYNNVEIPTQLKGSLVIKGDEDQKHKLANLVSEQLVGEGFNEILNNSLTKSAYYGDKQDTLVHIMNPLSSDLNVMRQTLLFGGLESVAHNANRKNGNCRFFEFGNVYFFNPEKKDEENPMNAYKEEYHLGLWLTGKRVEGSWAHADEDSSFAELSAYVENIFARIGVQPGMLVRKKSQNDIFSAGLTIENRGGKLIGELGVLSKKIQKAADIDTTVYYCEMNWTALMKLIRNQKVLYTEIAKYPAVSRDLALLIDQNVEFAQIEEIARQTEKKLLKKVELFDVYEGKNLPAGKKSYAVNFILQDTEKTMGDKQIEAIMNKLIANLKQKLNAELR
;
A
#
# COMPACT_ATOMS: atom_id res chain seq x y z
N MET A 1 0.22 8.30 -14.07
CA MET A 1 0.85 8.82 -15.33
C MET A 1 -0.22 9.37 -16.25
N ASN A 2 -0.03 10.63 -16.67
CA ASN A 2 -1.00 11.32 -17.52
C ASN A 2 -0.66 11.08 -19.00
N ILE A 3 -1.60 10.56 -19.76
CA ILE A 3 -1.46 10.21 -21.17
C ILE A 3 -2.48 11.00 -22.00
N SER A 4 -2.00 11.71 -23.02
CA SER A 4 -2.87 12.33 -24.03
C SER A 4 -3.28 11.30 -25.06
N TYR A 5 -4.58 11.17 -25.31
CA TYR A 5 -5.13 10.27 -26.31
C TYR A 5 -4.67 10.62 -27.75
N LYS A 6 -4.65 11.92 -28.11
CA LYS A 6 -4.15 12.36 -29.41
C LYS A 6 -2.66 12.10 -29.58
N TRP A 7 -1.87 12.34 -28.54
CA TRP A 7 -0.44 12.06 -28.57
C TRP A 7 -0.16 10.55 -28.67
N LEU A 8 -0.96 9.71 -27.96
CA LEU A 8 -0.85 8.26 -28.08
C LEU A 8 -1.09 7.78 -29.51
N LYS A 9 -2.05 8.39 -30.24
CA LYS A 9 -2.33 8.11 -31.66
C LYS A 9 -1.17 8.43 -32.62
N GLU A 10 -0.25 9.28 -32.20
CA GLU A 10 0.96 9.54 -33.02
C GLU A 10 1.94 8.36 -32.95
N TYR A 11 1.86 7.52 -31.93
CA TYR A 11 2.79 6.43 -31.69
C TYR A 11 2.26 5.04 -32.06
N VAL A 12 0.95 4.89 -32.13
CA VAL A 12 0.32 3.62 -32.51
C VAL A 12 -0.98 3.87 -33.26
N ASP A 13 -1.16 3.14 -34.36
CA ASP A 13 -2.37 3.23 -35.20
C ASP A 13 -3.52 2.47 -34.55
N PHE A 14 -4.63 3.16 -34.28
CA PHE A 14 -5.87 2.55 -33.82
C PHE A 14 -7.09 3.42 -34.13
N ASP A 15 -8.25 2.76 -34.19
CA ASP A 15 -9.56 3.41 -34.36
C ASP A 15 -10.48 3.04 -33.20
N LEU A 16 -9.96 3.18 -31.97
CA LEU A 16 -10.70 2.97 -30.72
C LEU A 16 -11.14 4.33 -30.17
N THR A 17 -12.30 4.37 -29.53
CA THR A 17 -12.70 5.54 -28.73
C THR A 17 -11.82 5.69 -27.48
N PRO A 18 -11.77 6.88 -26.86
CA PRO A 18 -11.02 7.07 -25.60
C PRO A 18 -11.37 6.03 -24.52
N GLN A 19 -12.67 5.73 -24.34
CA GLN A 19 -13.12 4.71 -23.38
C GLN A 19 -12.61 3.31 -23.72
N GLN A 20 -12.64 2.91 -25.00
CA GLN A 20 -12.11 1.62 -25.44
C GLN A 20 -10.60 1.49 -25.22
N VAL A 21 -9.85 2.60 -25.37
CA VAL A 21 -8.41 2.63 -25.03
C VAL A 21 -8.21 2.42 -23.52
N CYS A 22 -9.02 3.07 -22.69
CA CYS A 22 -8.98 2.86 -21.22
C CYS A 22 -9.25 1.40 -20.85
N ASP A 23 -10.28 0.79 -21.46
CA ASP A 23 -10.64 -0.61 -21.22
C ASP A 23 -9.51 -1.56 -21.67
N ALA A 24 -8.88 -1.28 -22.81
CA ALA A 24 -7.75 -2.05 -23.33
C ALA A 24 -6.53 -1.95 -22.40
N LEU A 25 -6.15 -0.75 -21.99
CA LEU A 25 -5.00 -0.52 -21.09
C LEU A 25 -5.22 -1.21 -19.74
N THR A 26 -6.39 -1.03 -19.13
CA THR A 26 -6.74 -1.70 -17.86
C THR A 26 -6.65 -3.22 -18.00
N SER A 27 -7.11 -3.78 -19.12
CA SER A 27 -7.04 -5.21 -19.37
C SER A 27 -5.61 -5.75 -19.50
N THR A 28 -4.64 -4.90 -19.85
CA THR A 28 -3.20 -5.25 -19.91
C THR A 28 -2.45 -5.03 -18.62
N GLY A 29 -3.14 -4.58 -17.54
CA GLY A 29 -2.54 -4.28 -16.24
C GLY A 29 -2.04 -2.83 -16.08
N LEU A 30 -2.37 -1.95 -17.01
CA LEU A 30 -2.20 -0.51 -16.90
C LEU A 30 -3.55 0.10 -16.50
N GLU A 31 -3.87 0.04 -15.21
CA GLU A 31 -5.16 0.48 -14.67
C GLU A 31 -5.40 1.97 -14.94
N VAL A 32 -6.57 2.28 -15.48
CA VAL A 32 -6.97 3.66 -15.77
C VAL A 32 -7.87 4.15 -14.64
N ASP A 33 -7.40 5.17 -13.93
CA ASP A 33 -8.12 5.80 -12.81
C ASP A 33 -9.16 6.81 -13.28
N ALA A 34 -8.84 7.61 -14.32
CA ALA A 34 -9.72 8.65 -14.84
C ALA A 34 -9.57 8.85 -16.33
N LEU A 35 -10.66 9.30 -16.95
CA LEU A 35 -10.73 9.74 -18.35
C LEU A 35 -11.43 11.11 -18.37
N GLU A 36 -10.71 12.16 -18.79
CA GLU A 36 -11.22 13.53 -18.79
C GLU A 36 -11.05 14.19 -20.16
N GLU A 37 -12.06 14.92 -20.63
CA GLU A 37 -11.93 15.75 -21.82
C GLU A 37 -11.20 17.06 -21.44
N VAL A 38 -10.00 17.26 -21.96
CA VAL A 38 -9.21 18.47 -21.76
C VAL A 38 -9.42 19.41 -22.95
N GLN A 39 -9.84 20.63 -22.64
CA GLN A 39 -10.06 21.67 -23.63
C GLN A 39 -9.00 22.74 -23.45
N SER A 40 -8.41 23.24 -24.55
CA SER A 40 -7.38 24.29 -24.50
C SER A 40 -7.89 25.59 -23.88
N ILE A 41 -9.20 25.82 -23.92
CA ILE A 41 -9.91 26.91 -23.22
C ILE A 41 -11.04 26.30 -22.38
N LYS A 42 -11.13 26.68 -21.12
CA LYS A 42 -12.15 26.17 -20.19
C LYS A 42 -13.56 26.39 -20.75
N GLY A 43 -14.37 25.31 -20.82
CA GLY A 43 -15.69 25.34 -21.43
C GLY A 43 -15.71 25.19 -22.96
N GLY A 44 -14.54 25.14 -23.63
CA GLY A 44 -14.40 24.84 -25.07
C GLY A 44 -15.16 25.81 -25.98
N LEU A 45 -15.39 27.03 -25.54
CA LEU A 45 -16.19 28.05 -26.24
C LEU A 45 -17.59 27.54 -26.67
N LYS A 46 -18.19 26.59 -25.91
CA LYS A 46 -19.53 26.06 -26.18
C LYS A 46 -20.59 27.17 -26.01
N GLY A 47 -21.42 27.38 -27.03
CA GLY A 47 -22.45 28.41 -27.01
C GLY A 47 -21.99 29.80 -27.43
N LEU A 48 -20.73 29.94 -27.88
CA LEU A 48 -20.23 31.14 -28.55
C LEU A 48 -20.22 30.97 -30.06
N TYR A 49 -20.61 32.03 -30.75
CA TYR A 49 -20.76 32.05 -32.19
C TYR A 49 -20.19 33.34 -32.81
N VAL A 50 -19.77 33.26 -34.06
CA VAL A 50 -19.47 34.45 -34.87
C VAL A 50 -20.77 35.12 -35.21
N GLY A 51 -20.98 36.34 -34.75
CA GLY A 51 -22.13 37.19 -35.05
C GLY A 51 -21.77 38.37 -35.91
N LYS A 52 -22.78 38.95 -36.63
CA LYS A 52 -22.66 40.22 -37.34
C LYS A 52 -23.55 41.27 -36.73
N VAL A 53 -22.98 42.41 -36.33
CA VAL A 53 -23.74 43.53 -35.81
C VAL A 53 -24.44 44.23 -36.98
N LEU A 54 -25.75 44.12 -37.01
CA LEU A 54 -26.58 44.74 -38.06
C LEU A 54 -26.85 46.22 -37.77
N THR A 55 -27.24 46.55 -36.56
CA THR A 55 -27.46 47.91 -36.06
C THR A 55 -26.76 48.15 -34.74
N CYS A 56 -26.37 49.40 -34.52
CA CYS A 56 -25.75 49.84 -33.28
C CYS A 56 -26.29 51.25 -32.96
N GLU A 57 -27.14 51.38 -31.97
CA GLU A 57 -27.79 52.62 -31.54
C GLU A 57 -27.44 52.94 -30.10
N THR A 58 -27.36 54.26 -29.75
CA THR A 58 -27.13 54.67 -28.37
C THR A 58 -28.26 54.21 -27.46
N HIS A 59 -27.97 53.71 -26.29
CA HIS A 59 -28.96 53.23 -25.33
C HIS A 59 -29.82 54.40 -24.79
N PRO A 60 -31.18 54.27 -24.77
CA PRO A 60 -32.04 55.40 -24.46
C PRO A 60 -31.86 55.93 -23.00
N ASN A 61 -31.34 55.15 -22.10
CA ASN A 61 -31.16 55.49 -20.70
C ASN A 61 -29.69 55.42 -20.25
N SER A 62 -28.70 55.49 -21.19
CA SER A 62 -27.28 55.43 -20.88
C SER A 62 -26.43 56.05 -21.98
N ASP A 63 -25.43 56.79 -21.61
CA ASP A 63 -24.41 57.39 -22.46
C ASP A 63 -23.24 56.47 -22.78
N HIS A 64 -23.14 55.34 -22.08
CA HIS A 64 -22.04 54.36 -22.25
C HIS A 64 -22.47 53.03 -22.85
N LEU A 65 -23.79 52.79 -22.98
CA LEU A 65 -24.31 51.53 -23.51
C LEU A 65 -24.82 51.74 -24.93
N HIS A 66 -24.72 50.69 -25.72
CA HIS A 66 -25.26 50.58 -27.05
C HIS A 66 -26.28 49.43 -27.16
N VAL A 67 -27.38 49.67 -27.84
CA VAL A 67 -28.35 48.62 -28.21
C VAL A 67 -27.99 48.16 -29.59
N THR A 68 -27.63 46.89 -29.69
CA THR A 68 -27.22 46.27 -30.99
C THR A 68 -28.22 45.22 -31.39
N THR A 69 -28.39 45.02 -32.71
CA THR A 69 -29.05 43.89 -33.28
C THR A 69 -27.98 43.04 -33.96
N VAL A 70 -27.86 41.77 -33.56
CA VAL A 70 -26.77 40.89 -34.02
C VAL A 70 -27.36 39.67 -34.71
N ASP A 71 -26.90 39.42 -35.90
CA ASP A 71 -27.20 38.19 -36.63
C ASP A 71 -26.26 37.08 -36.23
N LEU A 72 -26.80 35.98 -35.71
CA LEU A 72 -26.06 34.77 -35.29
C LEU A 72 -26.18 33.64 -36.34
N GLY A 73 -26.76 33.92 -37.52
CA GLY A 73 -27.02 32.87 -38.54
C GLY A 73 -28.11 31.87 -38.15
N LYS A 74 -28.93 32.20 -37.12
CA LYS A 74 -30.03 31.33 -36.60
C LYS A 74 -31.45 31.78 -37.04
N GLY A 75 -31.54 32.68 -37.96
CA GLY A 75 -32.78 33.17 -38.57
C GLY A 75 -33.18 34.54 -38.04
N GLU A 76 -33.65 34.72 -36.81
CA GLU A 76 -34.01 36.02 -36.25
C GLU A 76 -32.79 36.68 -35.55
N PRO A 77 -32.47 37.94 -35.82
CA PRO A 77 -31.37 38.63 -35.13
C PRO A 77 -31.66 38.83 -33.65
N SER A 78 -30.65 38.73 -32.83
CA SER A 78 -30.70 38.89 -31.37
C SER A 78 -30.44 40.34 -30.98
N GLN A 79 -31.29 40.92 -30.11
CA GLN A 79 -31.00 42.21 -29.47
C GLN A 79 -30.04 42.02 -28.32
N ILE A 80 -28.91 42.70 -28.34
CA ILE A 80 -27.85 42.62 -27.30
C ILE A 80 -27.47 44.03 -26.87
N VAL A 81 -27.38 44.28 -25.58
CA VAL A 81 -26.88 45.55 -25.04
C VAL A 81 -25.38 45.38 -24.76
N CYS A 82 -24.56 46.23 -25.36
CA CYS A 82 -23.08 46.19 -25.24
C CYS A 82 -22.56 47.49 -24.62
N GLY A 83 -21.61 47.36 -23.69
CA GLY A 83 -20.95 48.48 -23.03
C GLY A 83 -19.56 48.82 -23.60
N ALA A 84 -19.07 48.08 -24.57
CA ALA A 84 -17.73 48.27 -25.11
C ALA A 84 -17.66 49.51 -26.01
N PRO A 85 -16.63 50.31 -25.92
CA PRO A 85 -16.51 51.58 -26.68
C PRO A 85 -16.23 51.35 -28.17
N ASN A 86 -15.78 50.17 -28.58
CA ASN A 86 -15.39 49.80 -29.93
C ASN A 86 -16.50 49.10 -30.75
N VAL A 87 -17.73 48.96 -30.18
CA VAL A 87 -18.83 48.30 -30.90
C VAL A 87 -19.41 49.20 -31.97
N ALA A 88 -19.58 48.68 -33.19
CA ALA A 88 -20.15 49.43 -34.33
C ALA A 88 -20.96 48.51 -35.25
N ALA A 89 -21.91 49.11 -35.99
CA ALA A 89 -22.64 48.37 -37.03
C ALA A 89 -21.72 47.88 -38.17
N GLY A 90 -22.01 46.68 -38.67
CA GLY A 90 -21.23 46.06 -39.73
C GLY A 90 -20.12 45.12 -39.23
N GLN A 91 -19.67 45.26 -38.02
CA GLN A 91 -18.61 44.43 -37.44
C GLN A 91 -19.03 42.97 -37.28
N LYS A 92 -18.06 42.03 -37.49
CA LYS A 92 -18.17 40.67 -37.07
C LYS A 92 -17.52 40.51 -35.68
N VAL A 93 -18.21 39.84 -34.77
CA VAL A 93 -17.88 39.77 -33.33
C VAL A 93 -18.12 38.36 -32.79
N ILE A 94 -17.54 38.06 -31.62
CA ILE A 94 -17.88 36.84 -30.90
C ILE A 94 -19.03 37.13 -29.92
N VAL A 95 -20.04 36.26 -29.97
CA VAL A 95 -21.24 36.40 -29.15
C VAL A 95 -21.51 35.15 -28.34
N ALA A 96 -21.65 35.33 -27.05
CA ALA A 96 -22.16 34.33 -26.14
C ALA A 96 -23.71 34.34 -26.17
N ASP A 97 -24.31 33.24 -26.65
CA ASP A 97 -25.74 33.05 -26.77
C ASP A 97 -26.39 32.72 -25.40
N LEU A 98 -27.70 32.76 -25.31
CA LEU A 98 -28.43 32.41 -24.08
C LEU A 98 -28.13 30.96 -23.67
N GLY A 99 -27.77 30.77 -22.39
CA GLY A 99 -27.37 29.49 -21.84
C GLY A 99 -25.87 29.16 -21.97
N CYS A 100 -25.08 30.01 -22.67
CA CYS A 100 -23.64 29.88 -22.70
C CYS A 100 -23.07 30.07 -21.28
N VAL A 101 -22.07 29.29 -20.92
CA VAL A 101 -21.31 29.41 -19.66
C VAL A 101 -19.95 29.99 -19.98
N LEU A 102 -19.65 31.14 -19.39
CA LEU A 102 -18.32 31.77 -19.40
C LEU A 102 -17.63 31.51 -18.07
N TYR A 103 -16.30 31.58 -18.06
CA TYR A 103 -15.48 31.24 -16.88
C TYR A 103 -14.56 32.40 -16.53
N ASP A 104 -14.56 32.79 -15.25
CA ASP A 104 -13.56 33.69 -14.65
C ASP A 104 -12.82 32.92 -13.56
N GLY A 105 -11.67 32.37 -13.91
CA GLY A 105 -10.96 31.40 -13.09
C GLY A 105 -11.84 30.16 -12.84
N ASP A 106 -12.20 29.92 -11.56
CA ASP A 106 -13.07 28.79 -11.16
C ASP A 106 -14.56 29.16 -11.07
N GLN A 107 -14.91 30.43 -11.30
CA GLN A 107 -16.29 30.88 -11.24
C GLN A 107 -16.98 30.71 -12.59
N GLU A 108 -18.22 30.21 -12.56
CA GLU A 108 -19.06 30.04 -13.73
C GLU A 108 -20.06 31.21 -13.85
N PHE A 109 -20.17 31.80 -15.04
CA PHE A 109 -21.13 32.83 -15.36
C PHE A 109 -22.03 32.40 -16.52
N VAL A 110 -23.30 32.12 -16.21
CA VAL A 110 -24.26 31.67 -17.24
C VAL A 110 -24.92 32.88 -17.86
N ILE A 111 -24.87 33.00 -19.20
CA ILE A 111 -25.56 34.05 -19.97
C ILE A 111 -27.06 33.80 -19.93
N LYS A 112 -27.76 34.74 -19.31
CA LYS A 112 -29.23 34.68 -19.19
C LYS A 112 -29.86 35.91 -19.82
N LYS A 113 -31.13 35.80 -20.27
CA LYS A 113 -31.91 36.93 -20.68
C LYS A 113 -31.93 37.97 -19.54
N SER A 114 -31.49 39.18 -19.84
CA SER A 114 -31.36 40.27 -18.85
C SER A 114 -32.01 41.57 -19.31
N LYS A 115 -32.29 42.45 -18.39
CA LYS A 115 -32.73 43.81 -18.70
C LYS A 115 -31.67 44.80 -18.18
N LEU A 116 -30.97 45.48 -19.07
CA LEU A 116 -29.98 46.46 -18.75
C LEU A 116 -30.60 47.86 -18.90
N ARG A 117 -30.76 48.60 -17.80
CA ARG A 117 -31.42 49.90 -17.71
C ARG A 117 -32.76 49.99 -18.49
N GLY A 118 -33.54 48.91 -18.45
CA GLY A 118 -34.86 48.84 -19.09
C GLY A 118 -34.93 48.20 -20.48
N VAL A 119 -33.78 48.01 -21.16
CA VAL A 119 -33.71 47.36 -22.47
C VAL A 119 -33.32 45.91 -22.31
N GLU A 120 -33.97 45.00 -23.05
CA GLU A 120 -33.71 43.55 -23.02
C GLU A 120 -32.39 43.24 -23.77
N SER A 121 -31.58 42.37 -23.18
CA SER A 121 -30.38 41.77 -23.80
C SER A 121 -30.50 40.23 -23.82
N ASN A 122 -30.38 39.65 -25.01
CA ASN A 122 -30.51 38.21 -25.27
C ASN A 122 -29.15 37.60 -25.65
N GLY A 123 -28.09 37.92 -24.92
CA GLY A 123 -26.72 37.45 -25.17
C GLY A 123 -25.72 38.47 -24.72
N MET A 124 -24.45 38.20 -25.00
CA MET A 124 -23.32 39.08 -24.67
C MET A 124 -22.32 39.06 -25.81
N ILE A 125 -21.86 40.26 -26.25
CA ILE A 125 -20.73 40.38 -27.20
C ILE A 125 -19.45 40.40 -26.32
N CYS A 126 -18.49 39.54 -26.61
CA CYS A 126 -17.42 39.23 -25.69
C CYS A 126 -16.09 39.90 -26.04
N ALA A 127 -15.28 40.20 -24.99
CA ALA A 127 -13.87 40.54 -25.05
C ALA A 127 -12.98 39.28 -25.04
N GLU A 128 -11.68 39.45 -25.23
CA GLU A 128 -10.75 38.30 -25.27
C GLU A 128 -10.62 37.61 -23.91
N ASP A 129 -10.50 38.36 -22.87
CA ASP A 129 -10.36 37.88 -21.49
C ASP A 129 -11.62 37.18 -20.99
N GLU A 130 -12.82 37.62 -21.42
CA GLU A 130 -14.09 37.04 -21.05
C GLU A 130 -14.31 35.61 -21.60
N ILE A 131 -13.64 35.28 -22.69
CA ILE A 131 -13.70 33.93 -23.30
C ILE A 131 -12.39 33.15 -23.21
N GLY A 132 -11.38 33.71 -22.55
CA GLY A 132 -10.11 33.07 -22.26
C GLY A 132 -9.15 32.89 -23.45
N ILE A 133 -9.31 33.66 -24.54
CA ILE A 133 -8.39 33.61 -25.69
C ILE A 133 -7.26 34.61 -25.62
N GLY A 134 -7.34 35.60 -24.75
CA GLY A 134 -6.35 36.66 -24.55
C GLY A 134 -6.54 37.34 -23.19
N THR A 135 -5.88 38.50 -23.03
CA THR A 135 -5.90 39.29 -21.79
C THR A 135 -6.48 40.71 -22.02
N ASP A 136 -6.89 41.03 -23.25
CA ASP A 136 -7.42 42.35 -23.57
C ASP A 136 -8.87 42.48 -23.12
N HIS A 137 -9.13 43.49 -22.26
CA HIS A 137 -10.45 43.89 -21.75
C HIS A 137 -10.87 45.29 -22.26
N ALA A 138 -10.07 45.92 -23.12
CA ALA A 138 -10.34 47.29 -23.55
C ALA A 138 -11.53 47.42 -24.51
N GLY A 139 -11.98 46.31 -25.11
CA GLY A 139 -13.10 46.27 -26.02
C GLY A 139 -13.52 44.86 -26.42
N ILE A 140 -14.57 44.79 -27.25
CA ILE A 140 -15.03 43.51 -27.81
C ILE A 140 -14.08 43.03 -28.88
N ILE A 141 -14.09 41.71 -29.13
CA ILE A 141 -13.38 41.05 -30.23
C ILE A 141 -14.04 41.47 -31.55
N VAL A 142 -13.27 42.13 -32.45
CA VAL A 142 -13.70 42.42 -33.82
C VAL A 142 -12.97 41.51 -34.78
N LEU A 143 -13.73 40.66 -35.45
CA LEU A 143 -13.21 39.68 -36.39
C LEU A 143 -13.04 40.25 -37.80
N PRO A 144 -12.15 39.68 -38.62
CA PRO A 144 -12.01 39.99 -40.02
C PRO A 144 -13.32 39.79 -40.82
N GLU A 145 -13.46 40.49 -41.96
CA GLU A 145 -14.68 40.44 -42.77
C GLU A 145 -14.98 39.08 -43.40
N ASP A 146 -13.98 38.21 -43.51
CA ASP A 146 -14.13 36.85 -44.06
C ASP A 146 -14.70 35.84 -43.05
N ALA A 147 -14.73 36.17 -41.75
CA ALA A 147 -15.29 35.29 -40.71
C ALA A 147 -16.75 34.95 -41.03
N LYS A 148 -17.12 33.68 -41.00
CA LYS A 148 -18.44 33.19 -41.39
C LYS A 148 -19.46 33.34 -40.25
N VAL A 149 -20.50 34.15 -40.48
CA VAL A 149 -21.59 34.33 -39.49
C VAL A 149 -22.29 33.04 -39.16
N GLY A 150 -22.54 32.79 -37.90
CA GLY A 150 -23.15 31.55 -37.39
C GLY A 150 -22.15 30.41 -37.13
N MET A 151 -20.88 30.57 -37.48
CA MET A 151 -19.83 29.61 -37.19
C MET A 151 -19.60 29.53 -35.64
N PRO A 152 -19.51 28.34 -35.05
CA PRO A 152 -19.11 28.20 -33.67
C PRO A 152 -17.73 28.83 -33.43
N ALA A 153 -17.57 29.56 -32.32
CA ALA A 153 -16.29 30.19 -31.96
C ALA A 153 -15.15 29.16 -31.82
N ALA A 154 -15.44 27.98 -31.30
CA ALA A 154 -14.51 26.88 -31.21
C ALA A 154 -13.95 26.45 -32.57
N GLU A 155 -14.79 26.42 -33.60
CA GLU A 155 -14.40 26.09 -34.98
C GLU A 155 -13.59 27.26 -35.58
N TYR A 156 -14.00 28.50 -35.34
CA TYR A 156 -13.30 29.69 -35.82
C TYR A 156 -11.86 29.80 -35.26
N TYR A 157 -11.70 29.52 -33.99
CA TYR A 157 -10.39 29.56 -33.32
C TYR A 157 -9.61 28.24 -33.42
N HIS A 158 -10.14 27.26 -34.19
CA HIS A 158 -9.53 25.94 -34.32
C HIS A 158 -9.17 25.29 -33.00
N LEU A 159 -10.07 25.43 -31.99
CA LEU A 159 -9.85 24.85 -30.68
C LEU A 159 -9.75 23.33 -30.76
N GLU A 160 -8.70 22.81 -30.21
CA GLU A 160 -8.49 21.38 -30.07
C GLU A 160 -8.91 20.91 -28.70
N SER A 161 -9.80 19.92 -28.63
CA SER A 161 -10.01 19.13 -27.43
C SER A 161 -9.17 17.87 -27.50
N ASP A 162 -8.70 17.40 -26.37
CA ASP A 162 -8.01 16.13 -26.23
C ASP A 162 -8.61 15.35 -25.05
N TRP A 163 -8.25 14.10 -24.91
CA TRP A 163 -8.63 13.29 -23.75
C TRP A 163 -7.39 12.99 -22.93
N LEU A 164 -7.47 13.30 -21.64
CA LEU A 164 -6.50 12.91 -20.63
C LEU A 164 -6.91 11.56 -20.07
N ILE A 165 -5.99 10.59 -20.16
CA ILE A 165 -6.11 9.26 -19.57
C ILE A 165 -5.14 9.22 -18.39
N GLU A 166 -5.66 9.12 -17.18
CA GLU A 166 -4.85 8.95 -15.98
C GLU A 166 -4.62 7.46 -15.74
N VAL A 167 -3.36 7.03 -15.84
CA VAL A 167 -2.95 5.62 -15.70
C VAL A 167 -2.17 5.45 -14.41
N ASP A 168 -2.60 4.55 -13.53
CA ASP A 168 -1.83 4.13 -12.37
C ASP A 168 -0.76 3.11 -12.79
N ILE A 169 0.51 3.50 -12.65
CA ILE A 169 1.66 2.70 -13.05
C ILE A 169 2.31 2.11 -11.81
N THR A 170 2.23 0.80 -11.68
CA THR A 170 2.90 0.06 -10.62
C THR A 170 4.42 0.19 -10.69
N ALA A 171 5.11 0.07 -9.56
CA ALA A 171 6.55 0.34 -9.47
C ALA A 171 7.43 -0.58 -10.35
N ASN A 172 6.94 -1.76 -10.71
CA ASN A 172 7.63 -2.70 -11.61
C ASN A 172 7.50 -2.34 -13.09
N ARG A 173 6.48 -1.52 -13.47
CA ARG A 173 6.18 -1.15 -14.85
C ARG A 173 6.81 0.20 -15.24
N ALA A 174 8.09 0.40 -14.88
CA ALA A 174 8.83 1.61 -15.24
C ALA A 174 8.88 1.88 -16.75
N ASP A 175 8.80 0.85 -17.55
CA ASP A 175 8.71 0.88 -19.00
C ASP A 175 7.49 1.65 -19.55
N ALA A 176 6.41 1.69 -18.79
CA ALA A 176 5.15 2.37 -19.11
C ALA A 176 5.11 3.86 -18.68
N LEU A 177 6.17 4.41 -18.09
CA LEU A 177 6.23 5.80 -17.61
C LEU A 177 6.44 6.82 -18.76
N SER A 178 5.88 6.55 -19.93
CA SER A 178 5.92 7.44 -21.11
C SER A 178 4.78 7.09 -22.08
N HIS A 179 4.50 8.02 -23.02
CA HIS A 179 3.55 7.75 -24.10
C HIS A 179 4.00 6.58 -24.99
N TRP A 180 5.30 6.48 -25.28
CA TRP A 180 5.85 5.35 -26.04
C TRP A 180 5.68 4.03 -25.29
N GLY A 181 5.93 4.02 -23.97
CA GLY A 181 5.78 2.82 -23.16
C GLY A 181 4.34 2.30 -23.11
N VAL A 182 3.36 3.21 -22.94
CA VAL A 182 1.93 2.87 -23.00
C VAL A 182 1.51 2.45 -24.41
N ALA A 183 2.06 3.09 -25.46
CA ALA A 183 1.80 2.71 -26.85
C ALA A 183 2.24 1.28 -27.16
N ARG A 184 3.36 0.81 -26.61
CA ARG A 184 3.83 -0.58 -26.77
C ARG A 184 2.83 -1.60 -26.19
N ASP A 185 2.31 -1.35 -24.99
CA ASP A 185 1.32 -2.23 -24.38
C ASP A 185 0.01 -2.23 -25.18
N LEU A 186 -0.44 -1.05 -25.60
CA LEU A 186 -1.64 -0.94 -26.45
C LEU A 186 -1.43 -1.63 -27.79
N TYR A 187 -0.26 -1.50 -28.39
CA TYR A 187 0.10 -2.20 -29.63
C TYR A 187 0.02 -3.72 -29.47
N ALA A 188 0.63 -4.25 -28.40
CA ALA A 188 0.59 -5.68 -28.15
C ALA A 188 -0.85 -6.20 -27.96
N TRP A 189 -1.68 -5.45 -27.24
CA TRP A 189 -3.10 -5.75 -27.09
C TRP A 189 -3.85 -5.70 -28.43
N LEU A 190 -3.61 -4.68 -29.26
CA LEU A 190 -4.23 -4.55 -30.57
C LEU A 190 -3.87 -5.73 -31.50
N VAL A 191 -2.58 -6.11 -31.55
CA VAL A 191 -2.10 -7.26 -32.33
C VAL A 191 -2.81 -8.54 -31.88
N GLN A 192 -2.84 -8.79 -30.57
CA GLN A 192 -3.47 -9.97 -30.00
C GLN A 192 -4.97 -10.05 -30.28
N ASN A 193 -5.66 -8.91 -30.35
CA ASN A 193 -7.10 -8.84 -30.65
C ASN A 193 -7.40 -8.68 -32.15
N GLY A 194 -6.40 -8.85 -33.01
CA GLY A 194 -6.57 -8.92 -34.48
C GLY A 194 -6.82 -7.58 -35.17
N TYR A 195 -6.49 -6.45 -34.52
CA TYR A 195 -6.56 -5.14 -35.15
C TYR A 195 -5.39 -4.93 -36.12
N LYS A 196 -5.65 -4.24 -37.20
CA LYS A 196 -4.59 -3.77 -38.11
C LYS A 196 -3.93 -2.54 -37.46
N THR A 197 -2.67 -2.65 -37.07
CA THR A 197 -1.96 -1.62 -36.32
C THR A 197 -0.49 -1.56 -36.72
N ALA A 198 0.15 -0.43 -36.46
CA ALA A 198 1.59 -0.22 -36.59
C ALA A 198 2.05 0.77 -35.52
N THR A 199 3.34 0.74 -35.18
CA THR A 199 3.95 1.70 -34.27
C THR A 199 4.80 2.73 -35.02
N HIS A 200 4.82 3.96 -34.49
CA HIS A 200 5.54 5.10 -35.08
C HIS A 200 6.41 5.77 -34.01
N LYS A 201 7.62 5.24 -33.84
CA LYS A 201 8.58 5.86 -32.91
C LYS A 201 9.19 7.12 -33.54
N PRO A 202 9.42 8.22 -32.79
CA PRO A 202 10.08 9.41 -33.30
C PRO A 202 11.43 9.08 -33.93
N SER A 203 11.64 9.51 -35.22
CA SER A 203 12.88 9.25 -35.93
C SER A 203 13.99 10.18 -35.49
N THR A 204 15.19 9.63 -35.29
CA THR A 204 16.41 10.39 -35.00
C THR A 204 17.40 10.43 -36.18
N GLU A 205 16.97 10.01 -37.39
CA GLU A 205 17.83 9.94 -38.58
C GLU A 205 18.29 11.31 -39.07
N SER A 206 17.53 12.36 -38.82
CA SER A 206 17.88 13.74 -39.20
C SER A 206 18.95 14.38 -38.27
N PHE A 207 19.37 13.70 -37.19
CA PHE A 207 20.43 14.20 -36.33
C PHE A 207 21.73 14.34 -37.11
N LYS A 208 22.32 15.53 -37.02
CA LYS A 208 23.64 15.85 -37.61
C LYS A 208 24.37 16.86 -36.73
N VAL A 209 25.69 16.77 -36.73
CA VAL A 209 26.57 17.77 -36.14
C VAL A 209 26.77 18.91 -37.14
N ASP A 210 26.51 20.14 -36.72
CA ASP A 210 26.62 21.31 -37.60
C ASP A 210 28.02 21.94 -37.54
N ASN A 211 28.68 21.94 -36.38
CA ASN A 211 30.01 22.45 -36.16
C ASN A 211 30.67 21.79 -34.95
N HIS A 212 31.87 22.22 -34.54
CA HIS A 212 32.62 21.69 -33.38
C HIS A 212 33.12 22.82 -32.48
N ASP A 213 32.31 23.89 -32.32
CA ASP A 213 32.74 25.10 -31.65
C ASP A 213 32.69 25.00 -30.11
N LEU A 214 31.87 24.06 -29.57
CA LEU A 214 31.66 23.90 -28.14
C LEU A 214 31.84 22.44 -27.66
N PRO A 215 33.09 21.91 -27.70
CA PRO A 215 33.34 20.58 -27.20
C PRO A 215 33.28 20.55 -25.66
N ILE A 216 32.52 19.60 -25.10
CA ILE A 216 32.43 19.32 -23.66
C ILE A 216 33.02 17.93 -23.39
N LYS A 217 33.85 17.82 -22.37
CA LYS A 217 34.37 16.54 -21.88
C LYS A 217 33.49 15.97 -20.77
N VAL A 218 33.43 14.66 -20.67
CA VAL A 218 32.73 13.97 -19.61
C VAL A 218 33.66 13.03 -18.88
N ARG A 219 33.54 12.94 -17.57
CA ARG A 219 34.23 11.99 -16.73
C ARG A 219 33.33 11.47 -15.63
N ILE A 220 33.17 10.15 -15.56
CA ILE A 220 32.43 9.48 -14.49
C ILE A 220 33.42 8.99 -13.44
N GLU A 221 33.41 9.53 -12.23
CA GLU A 221 34.22 9.08 -11.11
C GLU A 221 33.55 7.98 -10.29
N ASN A 222 32.18 7.98 -10.21
CA ASN A 222 31.42 6.96 -9.53
C ASN A 222 30.60 6.13 -10.54
N THR A 223 31.22 5.07 -11.05
CA THR A 223 30.62 4.15 -12.03
C THR A 223 29.57 3.21 -11.46
N GLU A 224 29.49 3.06 -10.13
CA GLU A 224 28.41 2.34 -9.46
C GLU A 224 27.09 3.13 -9.54
N ALA A 225 27.15 4.42 -9.23
CA ALA A 225 25.97 5.30 -9.17
C ALA A 225 25.57 5.81 -10.56
N CYS A 226 26.51 6.04 -11.46
CA CYS A 226 26.27 6.44 -12.86
C CYS A 226 26.84 5.39 -13.81
N LYS A 227 25.96 4.60 -14.43
CA LYS A 227 26.36 3.54 -15.37
C LYS A 227 26.58 4.05 -16.78
N ARG A 228 25.87 5.11 -17.18
CA ARG A 228 25.99 5.74 -18.50
C ARG A 228 25.70 7.22 -18.41
N TYR A 229 26.50 8.03 -19.08
CA TYR A 229 26.30 9.47 -19.19
C TYR A 229 26.60 9.92 -20.60
N ALA A 230 25.60 10.52 -21.24
CA ALA A 230 25.76 11.07 -22.56
C ALA A 230 25.38 12.56 -22.59
N CYS A 231 26.09 13.34 -23.39
CA CYS A 231 25.76 14.75 -23.61
C CYS A 231 26.07 15.21 -25.02
N VAL A 232 25.44 16.31 -25.38
CA VAL A 232 25.72 17.05 -26.63
C VAL A 232 25.52 18.55 -26.40
N SER A 233 26.38 19.38 -26.99
CA SER A 233 26.23 20.84 -26.96
C SER A 233 25.44 21.35 -28.15
N VAL A 234 24.63 22.38 -27.92
CA VAL A 234 23.88 23.11 -28.97
C VAL A 234 24.14 24.60 -28.76
N THR A 235 24.64 25.27 -29.78
CA THR A 235 24.95 26.70 -29.75
C THR A 235 23.90 27.52 -30.52
N ASP A 236 23.94 28.84 -30.36
CA ASP A 236 23.07 29.82 -31.04
C ASP A 236 21.55 29.54 -30.76
N CYS A 237 21.20 29.03 -29.64
CA CYS A 237 19.80 28.83 -29.26
C CYS A 237 19.10 30.14 -28.96
N ASP A 238 17.90 30.31 -29.50
CA ASP A 238 16.96 31.38 -29.17
C ASP A 238 15.95 30.88 -28.15
N VAL A 239 16.24 31.14 -26.87
CA VAL A 239 15.35 30.71 -25.77
C VAL A 239 14.15 31.66 -25.72
N LYS A 240 12.96 31.09 -25.96
CA LYS A 240 11.70 31.84 -26.06
C LYS A 240 10.53 30.93 -25.68
N GLU A 241 9.35 31.47 -25.73
CA GLU A 241 8.11 30.73 -25.51
C GLU A 241 7.98 29.57 -26.53
N SER A 242 7.50 28.43 -26.03
CA SER A 242 7.28 27.24 -26.85
C SER A 242 6.17 27.44 -27.88
N PRO A 243 6.22 26.77 -29.04
CA PRO A 243 5.12 26.79 -30.01
C PRO A 243 3.86 26.13 -29.43
N GLU A 244 2.69 26.56 -29.91
CA GLU A 244 1.39 26.16 -29.40
C GLU A 244 1.21 24.63 -29.31
N TRP A 245 1.63 23.88 -30.32
CA TRP A 245 1.52 22.41 -30.30
C TRP A 245 2.25 21.78 -29.12
N LEU A 246 3.43 22.30 -28.74
CA LEU A 246 4.24 21.79 -27.63
C LEU A 246 3.60 22.18 -26.28
N LYS A 247 3.16 23.45 -26.16
CA LYS A 247 2.43 23.91 -25.00
C LYS A 247 1.16 23.08 -24.77
N ASN A 248 0.36 22.87 -25.80
CA ASN A 248 -0.88 22.11 -25.72
C ASN A 248 -0.65 20.67 -25.25
N LYS A 249 0.37 19.97 -25.79
CA LYS A 249 0.70 18.62 -25.37
C LYS A 249 1.10 18.55 -23.89
N LEU A 250 1.96 19.47 -23.44
CA LEU A 250 2.40 19.52 -22.04
C LEU A 250 1.25 19.90 -21.11
N THR A 251 0.47 20.90 -21.46
CA THR A 251 -0.69 21.35 -20.65
C THR A 251 -1.75 20.24 -20.54
N THR A 252 -2.02 19.53 -21.63
CA THR A 252 -2.98 18.41 -21.61
C THR A 252 -2.63 17.35 -20.56
N ILE A 253 -1.35 17.09 -20.35
CA ILE A 253 -0.89 16.11 -19.34
C ILE A 253 -0.59 16.75 -17.97
N GLY A 254 -0.95 18.04 -17.79
CA GLY A 254 -0.82 18.74 -16.51
C GLY A 254 0.55 19.39 -16.26
N LEU A 255 1.44 19.45 -17.26
CA LEU A 255 2.73 20.14 -17.16
C LEU A 255 2.60 21.59 -17.58
N ARG A 256 3.18 22.50 -16.78
CA ARG A 256 3.22 23.92 -17.09
C ARG A 256 4.38 24.23 -18.04
N PRO A 257 4.13 24.80 -19.23
CA PRO A 257 5.18 25.29 -20.11
C PRO A 257 6.02 26.39 -19.47
N ILE A 258 7.34 26.41 -19.75
CA ILE A 258 8.31 27.35 -19.21
C ILE A 258 8.99 28.12 -20.35
N ASN A 259 9.78 27.44 -21.17
CA ASN A 259 10.40 27.95 -22.39
C ASN A 259 10.72 26.76 -23.30
N ASN A 260 11.01 27.06 -24.56
CA ASN A 260 11.20 26.05 -25.62
C ASN A 260 12.27 24.99 -25.26
N ILE A 261 13.34 25.32 -24.56
CA ILE A 261 14.42 24.39 -24.20
C ILE A 261 13.98 23.44 -23.06
N VAL A 262 13.45 23.99 -21.99
CA VAL A 262 12.97 23.21 -20.84
C VAL A 262 11.78 22.33 -21.26
N ASP A 263 10.89 22.90 -22.07
CA ASP A 263 9.69 22.17 -22.54
C ASP A 263 10.07 21.03 -23.49
N ILE A 264 11.13 21.16 -24.31
CA ILE A 264 11.71 20.06 -25.10
C ILE A 264 12.17 18.92 -24.20
N THR A 265 12.90 19.22 -23.12
CA THR A 265 13.36 18.15 -22.19
C THR A 265 12.19 17.44 -21.51
N ASN A 266 11.18 18.17 -21.04
CA ASN A 266 9.95 17.62 -20.49
C ASN A 266 9.17 16.78 -21.53
N TYR A 267 9.03 17.31 -22.73
CA TYR A 267 8.34 16.63 -23.82
C TYR A 267 9.00 15.28 -24.16
N VAL A 268 10.33 15.26 -24.32
CA VAL A 268 11.06 14.01 -24.62
C VAL A 268 10.98 13.02 -23.47
N MET A 269 11.04 13.47 -22.22
CA MET A 269 10.84 12.61 -21.05
C MET A 269 9.44 11.98 -21.05
N MET A 270 8.39 12.75 -21.30
CA MET A 270 7.00 12.23 -21.37
C MET A 270 6.74 11.39 -22.61
N ALA A 271 7.47 11.67 -23.69
CA ALA A 271 7.41 10.91 -24.94
C ALA A 271 8.04 9.53 -24.82
N LEU A 272 9.30 9.46 -24.35
CA LEU A 272 10.15 8.27 -24.45
C LEU A 272 10.54 7.66 -23.09
N GLY A 273 10.22 8.31 -21.96
CA GLY A 273 10.53 7.82 -20.63
C GLY A 273 11.97 8.11 -20.16
N GLN A 274 12.78 8.82 -20.94
CA GLN A 274 14.13 9.20 -20.61
C GLN A 274 14.16 10.62 -20.04
N PRO A 275 14.45 10.81 -18.74
CA PRO A 275 14.67 12.15 -18.21
C PRO A 275 15.91 12.78 -18.83
N LEU A 276 15.78 14.05 -19.21
CA LEU A 276 16.85 14.87 -19.77
C LEU A 276 17.06 16.09 -18.86
N HIS A 277 18.29 16.60 -18.83
CA HIS A 277 18.58 17.88 -18.23
C HIS A 277 19.29 18.80 -19.23
N CYS A 278 19.13 20.09 -19.04
CA CYS A 278 19.76 21.10 -19.89
C CYS A 278 20.53 22.09 -19.03
N PHE A 279 21.82 22.18 -19.23
CA PHE A 279 22.68 23.17 -18.58
C PHE A 279 22.92 24.35 -19.50
N ASP A 280 23.01 25.56 -18.95
CA ASP A 280 23.65 26.67 -19.60
C ASP A 280 25.14 26.33 -19.80
N ALA A 281 25.59 26.27 -21.06
CA ALA A 281 26.95 25.86 -21.39
C ALA A 281 28.04 26.79 -20.86
N ASP A 282 27.72 28.07 -20.69
CA ASP A 282 28.65 29.07 -20.14
C ASP A 282 28.90 28.86 -18.65
N MET A 283 27.98 28.12 -17.95
CA MET A 283 28.14 27.74 -16.56
C MET A 283 28.91 26.40 -16.38
N VAL A 284 29.16 25.67 -17.46
CA VAL A 284 29.99 24.46 -17.45
C VAL A 284 31.47 24.87 -17.46
N LYS A 285 31.96 25.30 -16.30
CA LYS A 285 33.34 25.75 -16.12
C LYS A 285 34.34 24.65 -16.47
N GLY A 286 35.41 25.06 -17.19
CA GLY A 286 36.41 24.11 -17.68
C GLY A 286 35.98 23.31 -18.90
N ARG A 287 34.72 23.49 -19.39
CA ARG A 287 34.12 22.69 -20.48
C ARG A 287 34.25 21.18 -20.19
N GLU A 288 34.07 20.81 -18.92
CA GLU A 288 34.13 19.44 -18.45
C GLU A 288 32.98 19.18 -17.44
N ILE A 289 32.30 18.08 -17.63
CA ILE A 289 31.28 17.55 -16.71
C ILE A 289 31.90 16.39 -15.95
N VAL A 290 31.84 16.44 -14.62
CA VAL A 290 32.37 15.39 -13.73
C VAL A 290 31.21 14.84 -12.90
N VAL A 291 30.89 13.56 -13.07
CA VAL A 291 29.84 12.87 -12.32
C VAL A 291 30.47 12.14 -11.14
N LYS A 292 30.22 12.66 -9.92
CA LYS A 292 30.89 12.20 -8.69
C LYS A 292 30.02 12.42 -7.45
N THR A 293 30.43 11.81 -6.32
CA THR A 293 29.89 12.20 -5.01
C THR A 293 30.65 13.39 -4.44
N MET A 294 29.98 14.15 -3.57
CA MET A 294 30.56 15.32 -2.91
C MET A 294 30.89 15.00 -1.45
N PRO A 295 31.78 15.75 -0.79
CA PRO A 295 32.01 15.65 0.63
C PRO A 295 30.73 15.87 1.43
N GLU A 296 30.59 15.17 2.57
CA GLU A 296 29.44 15.31 3.48
C GLU A 296 29.25 16.77 3.92
N GLY A 297 28.02 17.26 3.83
CA GLY A 297 27.64 18.62 4.22
C GLY A 297 27.94 19.70 3.18
N THR A 298 28.35 19.34 1.95
CA THR A 298 28.55 20.31 0.84
C THR A 298 27.24 21.11 0.60
N PRO A 299 27.28 22.46 0.66
CA PRO A 299 26.09 23.27 0.42
C PRO A 299 25.71 23.24 -1.07
N PHE A 300 24.41 23.13 -1.34
CA PHE A 300 23.86 23.11 -2.68
C PHE A 300 22.51 23.84 -2.72
N GLN A 301 22.31 24.76 -3.65
CA GLN A 301 21.05 25.45 -3.84
C GLN A 301 20.34 24.94 -5.09
N THR A 302 19.12 24.41 -4.89
CA THR A 302 18.26 23.90 -5.97
C THR A 302 17.59 25.01 -6.76
N LEU A 303 17.02 24.68 -7.94
CA LEU A 303 16.35 25.65 -8.84
C LEU A 303 15.21 26.42 -8.17
N ASP A 304 14.52 25.82 -7.18
CA ASP A 304 13.48 26.45 -6.37
C ASP A 304 14.03 27.41 -5.29
N GLY A 305 15.37 27.51 -5.20
CA GLY A 305 16.06 28.39 -4.27
C GLY A 305 16.26 27.84 -2.86
N VAL A 306 15.89 26.59 -2.61
CA VAL A 306 16.07 25.91 -1.32
C VAL A 306 17.52 25.45 -1.17
N GLU A 307 18.11 25.67 0.03
CA GLU A 307 19.44 25.21 0.37
C GLU A 307 19.40 23.78 0.94
N HIS A 308 20.24 22.89 0.40
CA HIS A 308 20.43 21.53 0.85
C HIS A 308 21.89 21.31 1.25
N LYS A 309 22.13 20.32 2.11
CA LYS A 309 23.47 19.82 2.43
C LYS A 309 23.60 18.43 1.83
N LEU A 310 24.48 18.29 0.84
CA LEU A 310 24.72 17.02 0.17
C LEU A 310 25.40 16.03 1.14
N SER A 311 25.06 14.75 1.01
CA SER A 311 25.74 13.64 1.66
C SER A 311 26.88 13.12 0.77
N ASP A 312 27.84 12.45 1.38
CA ASP A 312 28.89 11.70 0.67
C ASP A 312 28.35 10.52 -0.17
N ARG A 313 27.03 10.25 -0.04
CA ARG A 313 26.28 9.26 -0.82
C ARG A 313 25.31 9.88 -1.82
N ASP A 314 25.36 11.18 -2.04
CA ASP A 314 24.61 11.84 -3.10
C ASP A 314 25.48 11.99 -4.34
N LEU A 315 24.98 11.50 -5.47
CA LEU A 315 25.62 11.68 -6.75
C LEU A 315 25.33 13.10 -7.23
N ALA A 316 26.37 13.82 -7.64
CA ALA A 316 26.26 15.16 -8.20
C ALA A 316 26.88 15.21 -9.60
N ILE A 317 26.27 16.03 -10.46
CA ILE A 317 26.85 16.44 -11.72
C ILE A 317 27.56 17.77 -11.47
N CYS A 318 28.85 17.79 -11.69
CA CYS A 318 29.71 18.94 -11.38
C CYS A 318 30.37 19.47 -12.64
N ASN A 319 30.69 20.75 -12.63
CA ASN A 319 31.75 21.27 -13.50
C ASN A 319 33.13 21.08 -12.80
N THR A 320 34.20 21.73 -13.27
CA THR A 320 35.51 21.58 -12.66
C THR A 320 35.64 22.21 -11.27
N GLU A 321 34.71 23.07 -10.85
CA GLU A 321 34.79 23.86 -9.62
C GLU A 321 33.69 23.51 -8.60
N GLU A 322 32.43 23.29 -9.06
CA GLU A 322 31.27 23.19 -8.17
C GLU A 322 30.21 22.19 -8.67
N PRO A 323 29.30 21.69 -7.79
CA PRO A 323 28.17 20.88 -8.19
C PRO A 323 27.12 21.75 -8.91
N MET A 324 26.58 21.23 -10.00
CA MET A 324 25.57 21.87 -10.85
C MET A 324 24.18 21.24 -10.70
N CYS A 325 24.12 19.95 -10.34
CA CYS A 325 22.86 19.21 -10.23
C CYS A 325 22.99 18.05 -9.23
N ILE A 326 21.96 17.76 -8.45
CA ILE A 326 21.83 16.46 -7.76
C ILE A 326 21.36 15.47 -8.84
N ALA A 327 22.25 14.59 -9.25
CA ALA A 327 22.07 13.71 -10.42
C ALA A 327 20.72 12.96 -10.38
N GLY A 328 19.92 13.15 -11.43
CA GLY A 328 18.62 12.49 -11.56
C GLY A 328 17.54 12.92 -10.56
N VAL A 329 17.79 13.93 -9.72
CA VAL A 329 16.85 14.40 -8.70
C VAL A 329 16.45 15.84 -8.96
N PHE A 330 17.40 16.83 -8.90
CA PHE A 330 17.04 18.23 -9.02
C PHE A 330 18.21 19.09 -9.50
N GLY A 331 17.95 20.00 -10.45
CA GLY A 331 18.92 20.95 -10.98
C GLY A 331 19.31 22.03 -9.96
N GLY A 332 20.52 22.57 -10.11
CA GLY A 332 21.03 23.68 -9.32
C GLY A 332 20.67 25.04 -9.93
N LYS A 333 20.45 26.02 -9.08
CA LYS A 333 20.06 27.38 -9.48
C LYS A 333 21.09 28.09 -10.38
N GLY A 334 22.37 27.78 -10.19
CA GLY A 334 23.46 28.44 -10.93
C GLY A 334 23.70 27.93 -12.35
N SER A 335 23.11 26.81 -12.75
CA SER A 335 23.38 26.12 -14.01
C SER A 335 22.15 25.93 -14.91
N GLY A 336 21.00 26.46 -14.51
CA GLY A 336 19.76 26.36 -15.26
C GLY A 336 19.74 27.20 -16.53
N THR A 337 18.78 26.94 -17.40
CA THR A 337 18.57 27.65 -18.68
C THR A 337 17.60 28.83 -18.49
N TYR A 338 18.00 30.01 -18.89
CA TYR A 338 17.27 31.26 -18.80
C TYR A 338 17.08 31.90 -20.18
N GLU A 339 16.27 32.93 -20.31
CA GLU A 339 16.04 33.67 -21.56
C GLU A 339 17.33 34.25 -22.19
N THR A 340 18.34 34.49 -21.36
CA THR A 340 19.64 34.97 -21.81
C THR A 340 20.59 33.89 -22.31
N THR A 341 20.28 32.64 -22.08
CA THR A 341 21.12 31.50 -22.47
C THR A 341 21.14 31.36 -23.99
N LYS A 342 22.32 31.22 -24.59
CA LYS A 342 22.52 31.03 -26.02
C LYS A 342 23.12 29.68 -26.36
N ASN A 343 23.86 29.10 -25.43
CA ASN A 343 24.52 27.82 -25.61
C ASN A 343 24.08 26.84 -24.52
N VAL A 344 23.72 25.66 -24.89
CA VAL A 344 23.21 24.67 -23.96
C VAL A 344 23.96 23.34 -24.08
N VAL A 345 24.02 22.62 -22.96
CA VAL A 345 24.48 21.23 -22.93
C VAL A 345 23.29 20.36 -22.53
N LEU A 346 22.84 19.52 -23.45
CA LEU A 346 21.81 18.51 -23.17
C LEU A 346 22.46 17.28 -22.55
N GLU A 347 21.87 16.79 -21.47
CA GLU A 347 22.25 15.60 -20.74
C GLU A 347 21.22 14.50 -20.95
N SER A 348 21.69 13.27 -21.14
CA SER A 348 20.88 12.06 -21.08
C SER A 348 21.71 10.96 -20.41
N ALA A 349 21.26 10.45 -19.26
CA ALA A 349 22.07 9.54 -18.46
C ALA A 349 21.26 8.33 -17.95
N TYR A 350 21.97 7.29 -17.50
CA TYR A 350 21.42 6.20 -16.70
C TYR A 350 22.08 6.19 -15.32
N PHE A 351 21.30 6.55 -14.32
CA PHE A 351 21.70 6.50 -12.91
C PHE A 351 21.14 5.26 -12.22
N HIS A 352 21.91 4.72 -11.27
CA HIS A 352 21.48 3.53 -10.52
C HIS A 352 20.25 3.84 -9.65
N PRO A 353 19.13 3.10 -9.81
CA PRO A 353 17.85 3.40 -9.16
C PRO A 353 17.91 3.59 -7.65
N THR A 354 18.68 2.74 -6.94
CA THR A 354 18.81 2.80 -5.48
C THR A 354 19.51 4.08 -5.01
N TRP A 355 20.51 4.57 -5.76
CA TRP A 355 21.20 5.83 -5.43
C TRP A 355 20.24 7.01 -5.52
N ILE A 356 19.51 7.11 -6.64
CA ILE A 356 18.55 8.20 -6.85
C ILE A 356 17.44 8.16 -5.79
N ARG A 357 16.86 6.98 -5.51
CA ARG A 357 15.82 6.82 -4.49
C ARG A 357 16.29 7.26 -3.09
N LYS A 358 17.54 6.91 -2.72
CA LYS A 358 18.09 7.31 -1.42
C LYS A 358 18.34 8.81 -1.33
N SER A 359 18.88 9.43 -2.40
CA SER A 359 19.11 10.88 -2.46
C SER A 359 17.80 11.65 -2.45
N ALA A 360 16.83 11.29 -3.29
CA ALA A 360 15.51 11.91 -3.35
C ALA A 360 14.81 11.90 -1.96
N ARG A 361 14.82 10.74 -1.27
CA ARG A 361 14.25 10.61 0.07
C ARG A 361 14.99 11.41 1.14
N ARG A 362 16.34 11.45 1.07
CA ARG A 362 17.17 12.20 2.03
C ARG A 362 16.84 13.68 2.00
N HIS A 363 16.64 14.21 0.82
CA HIS A 363 16.36 15.63 0.61
C HIS A 363 14.87 15.97 0.60
N GLY A 364 13.99 14.97 0.66
CA GLY A 364 12.52 15.17 0.56
C GLY A 364 12.08 15.69 -0.82
N LEU A 365 12.87 15.40 -1.87
CA LEU A 365 12.63 15.85 -3.24
C LEU A 365 11.97 14.72 -4.05
N SER A 366 10.85 15.04 -4.70
CA SER A 366 10.16 14.11 -5.62
C SER A 366 9.90 14.86 -6.92
N THR A 367 10.50 14.40 -8.00
CA THR A 367 10.36 14.98 -9.34
C THR A 367 10.01 13.91 -10.37
N ASP A 368 9.46 14.31 -11.51
CA ASP A 368 9.20 13.39 -12.62
C ASP A 368 10.45 12.64 -13.09
N ALA A 369 11.61 13.26 -13.00
CA ALA A 369 12.89 12.64 -13.29
C ALA A 369 13.28 11.59 -12.24
N SER A 370 13.26 11.96 -10.95
CA SER A 370 13.61 11.04 -9.87
C SER A 370 12.66 9.85 -9.79
N PHE A 371 11.38 10.08 -10.06
CA PHE A 371 10.35 9.05 -10.12
C PHE A 371 10.63 7.98 -11.17
N ARG A 372 11.18 8.37 -12.34
CA ARG A 372 11.59 7.46 -13.41
C ARG A 372 12.90 6.76 -13.08
N PHE A 373 13.94 7.52 -12.72
CA PHE A 373 15.24 6.94 -12.39
C PHE A 373 15.20 5.94 -11.23
N GLU A 374 14.42 6.22 -10.16
CA GLU A 374 14.36 5.33 -9.00
C GLU A 374 13.67 3.99 -9.28
N ARG A 375 12.92 3.89 -10.38
CA ARG A 375 12.26 2.67 -10.85
C ARG A 375 13.07 1.94 -11.91
N GLY A 376 14.01 2.62 -12.53
CA GLY A 376 14.79 2.13 -13.66
C GLY A 376 14.24 2.64 -14.99
N ILE A 377 15.15 3.07 -15.85
CA ILE A 377 14.86 3.53 -17.21
C ILE A 377 15.57 2.63 -18.22
N ASP A 378 15.36 2.87 -19.52
CA ASP A 378 16.07 2.14 -20.56
C ASP A 378 17.53 2.61 -20.69
N PRO A 379 18.54 1.79 -20.34
CA PRO A 379 19.95 2.16 -20.52
C PRO A 379 20.32 2.33 -22.00
N ASN A 380 19.55 1.73 -22.92
CA ASN A 380 19.80 1.80 -24.37
C ASN A 380 19.12 2.99 -25.03
N GLY A 381 18.07 3.55 -24.40
CA GLY A 381 17.30 4.69 -24.91
C GLY A 381 17.98 6.05 -24.76
N THR A 382 19.06 6.17 -23.98
CA THR A 382 19.73 7.42 -23.66
C THR A 382 20.17 8.22 -24.90
N ILE A 383 20.79 7.58 -25.87
CA ILE A 383 21.30 8.24 -27.08
C ILE A 383 20.16 8.66 -28.02
N GLU A 384 19.13 7.85 -28.12
CA GLU A 384 17.99 8.15 -28.97
C GLU A 384 17.23 9.37 -28.44
N ALA A 385 16.95 9.43 -27.14
CA ALA A 385 16.32 10.58 -26.51
C ALA A 385 17.17 11.86 -26.63
N LEU A 386 18.49 11.75 -26.47
CA LEU A 386 19.43 12.86 -26.63
C LEU A 386 19.41 13.42 -28.04
N LYS A 387 19.48 12.56 -29.06
CA LYS A 387 19.36 12.96 -30.46
C LYS A 387 18.05 13.63 -30.77
N TYR A 388 16.94 13.07 -30.26
CA TYR A 388 15.61 13.63 -30.48
C TYR A 388 15.47 15.02 -29.87
N ALA A 389 15.97 15.22 -28.63
CA ALA A 389 15.99 16.54 -28.00
C ALA A 389 16.84 17.55 -28.78
N ALA A 390 18.03 17.14 -29.26
CA ALA A 390 18.89 18.01 -30.06
C ALA A 390 18.23 18.43 -31.39
N ILE A 391 17.56 17.51 -32.09
CA ILE A 391 16.78 17.84 -33.30
C ILE A 391 15.68 18.86 -32.97
N LEU A 392 14.96 18.69 -31.86
CA LEU A 392 13.94 19.63 -31.45
C LEU A 392 14.54 21.01 -31.12
N CYS A 393 15.71 21.06 -30.48
CA CYS A 393 16.43 22.32 -30.23
C CYS A 393 16.81 23.01 -31.54
N GLN A 394 17.27 22.27 -32.58
CA GLN A 394 17.51 22.84 -33.90
C GLN A 394 16.24 23.42 -34.53
N GLN A 395 15.11 22.68 -34.44
CA GLN A 395 13.86 23.07 -35.06
C GLN A 395 13.15 24.23 -34.36
N LEU A 396 13.12 24.23 -33.02
CA LEU A 396 12.31 25.14 -32.21
C LEU A 396 13.09 26.32 -31.64
N ALA A 397 14.39 26.16 -31.44
CA ALA A 397 15.26 27.22 -30.91
C ALA A 397 16.27 27.72 -31.96
N GLY A 398 16.30 27.19 -33.17
CA GLY A 398 17.26 27.55 -34.21
C GLY A 398 18.72 27.17 -33.87
N GLY A 399 18.90 26.32 -32.84
CA GLY A 399 20.23 25.93 -32.36
C GLY A 399 21.03 25.12 -33.38
N LYS A 400 22.35 25.05 -33.17
CA LYS A 400 23.31 24.29 -33.97
C LYS A 400 23.98 23.24 -33.09
N VAL A 401 23.94 21.99 -33.47
CA VAL A 401 24.67 20.93 -32.76
C VAL A 401 26.17 21.14 -32.94
N SER A 402 26.88 21.35 -31.83
CA SER A 402 28.24 21.92 -31.84
C SER A 402 29.32 20.99 -31.29
N MET A 403 29.03 19.70 -31.21
CA MET A 403 30.00 18.63 -30.93
C MET A 403 29.44 17.26 -31.32
N GLU A 404 30.29 16.27 -31.47
CA GLU A 404 29.85 14.88 -31.48
C GLU A 404 29.24 14.49 -30.12
N ILE A 405 28.30 13.56 -30.11
CA ILE A 405 27.76 13.03 -28.82
C ILE A 405 28.92 12.38 -28.07
N VAL A 406 29.13 12.82 -26.85
CA VAL A 406 29.95 12.09 -25.86
C VAL A 406 29.06 11.08 -25.17
N ASP A 407 29.46 9.82 -25.17
CA ASP A 407 28.74 8.71 -24.54
C ASP A 407 29.73 7.90 -23.67
N GLU A 408 29.78 8.22 -22.41
CA GLU A 408 30.58 7.49 -21.43
C GLU A 408 29.77 6.33 -20.87
N TYR A 409 30.08 5.09 -21.29
CA TYR A 409 29.42 3.86 -20.91
C TYR A 409 30.44 2.81 -20.47
N PRO A 410 31.02 2.96 -19.26
CA PRO A 410 32.16 2.13 -18.80
C PRO A 410 31.83 0.64 -18.77
N GLU A 411 30.66 0.27 -18.37
CA GLU A 411 30.17 -1.11 -18.25
C GLU A 411 28.82 -1.25 -18.89
N LYS A 412 28.77 -1.86 -20.07
CA LYS A 412 27.53 -2.03 -20.82
C LYS A 412 26.58 -2.98 -20.11
N MET A 413 25.34 -2.57 -19.98
CA MET A 413 24.27 -3.39 -19.46
C MET A 413 23.73 -4.27 -20.59
N GLU A 414 23.78 -5.58 -20.39
CA GLU A 414 23.27 -6.54 -21.36
C GLU A 414 21.77 -6.80 -21.14
N ASN A 415 21.07 -7.12 -22.19
CA ASN A 415 19.69 -7.54 -22.13
C ASN A 415 19.57 -8.92 -21.46
N PRO A 416 18.63 -9.14 -20.54
CA PRO A 416 18.39 -10.46 -19.96
C PRO A 416 18.01 -11.50 -21.03
N ILE A 417 18.53 -12.71 -20.86
CA ILE A 417 18.18 -13.85 -21.74
C ILE A 417 17.34 -14.82 -20.92
N VAL A 418 16.12 -15.08 -21.39
CA VAL A 418 15.17 -16.01 -20.76
C VAL A 418 14.89 -17.18 -21.68
N GLU A 419 15.06 -18.41 -21.19
CA GLU A 419 14.62 -19.63 -21.87
C GLU A 419 13.28 -20.07 -21.30
N LEU A 420 12.26 -20.10 -22.16
CA LEU A 420 10.88 -20.37 -21.81
C LEU A 420 10.45 -21.72 -22.37
N GLU A 421 10.10 -22.67 -21.51
CA GLU A 421 9.48 -23.95 -21.90
C GLU A 421 7.98 -23.76 -22.13
N TYR A 422 7.44 -24.23 -23.26
CA TYR A 422 5.99 -24.14 -23.52
C TYR A 422 5.16 -24.94 -22.51
N SER A 423 5.69 -26.08 -22.06
CA SER A 423 5.07 -26.89 -20.99
C SER A 423 4.93 -26.11 -19.68
N TYR A 424 5.91 -25.25 -19.35
CA TYR A 424 5.87 -24.40 -18.18
C TYR A 424 4.77 -23.33 -18.31
N VAL A 425 4.67 -22.70 -19.49
CA VAL A 425 3.57 -21.72 -19.75
C VAL A 425 2.21 -22.37 -19.51
N HIS A 426 1.97 -23.53 -20.13
CA HIS A 426 0.69 -24.24 -20.04
C HIS A 426 0.38 -24.67 -18.62
N SER A 427 1.40 -25.13 -17.89
CA SER A 427 1.29 -25.56 -16.49
C SER A 427 0.93 -24.39 -15.56
N LEU A 428 1.54 -23.22 -15.75
CA LEU A 428 1.35 -22.06 -14.90
C LEU A 428 0.01 -21.35 -15.20
N VAL A 429 -0.33 -21.23 -16.48
CA VAL A 429 -1.59 -20.59 -16.93
C VAL A 429 -2.80 -21.50 -16.72
N GLY A 430 -2.60 -22.82 -16.78
CA GLY A 430 -3.68 -23.82 -16.70
C GLY A 430 -4.48 -23.97 -18.01
N LYS A 431 -3.97 -23.43 -19.11
CA LYS A 431 -4.56 -23.50 -20.45
C LYS A 431 -3.48 -23.65 -21.50
N ASP A 432 -3.75 -24.45 -22.52
CA ASP A 432 -2.90 -24.59 -23.70
C ASP A 432 -3.05 -23.36 -24.60
N ILE A 433 -2.04 -22.50 -24.63
CA ILE A 433 -1.96 -21.35 -25.52
C ILE A 433 -1.15 -21.76 -26.74
N PRO A 434 -1.62 -21.52 -27.99
CA PRO A 434 -0.86 -21.86 -29.19
C PRO A 434 0.53 -21.19 -29.21
N VAL A 435 1.54 -21.94 -29.63
CA VAL A 435 2.94 -21.48 -29.66
C VAL A 435 3.08 -20.19 -30.49
N GLU A 436 2.41 -20.10 -31.62
CA GLU A 436 2.41 -18.89 -32.45
C GLU A 436 1.83 -17.67 -31.72
N THR A 437 0.83 -17.86 -30.87
CA THR A 437 0.27 -16.81 -30.04
C THR A 437 1.27 -16.35 -28.98
N ILE A 438 1.92 -17.31 -28.28
CA ILE A 438 2.99 -17.00 -27.32
C ILE A 438 4.09 -16.18 -27.96
N LYS A 439 4.57 -16.61 -29.11
CA LYS A 439 5.63 -15.95 -29.87
C LYS A 439 5.20 -14.54 -30.32
N SER A 440 4.01 -14.42 -30.93
CA SER A 440 3.46 -13.13 -31.37
C SER A 440 3.33 -12.12 -30.23
N ILE A 441 2.91 -12.57 -29.05
CA ILE A 441 2.84 -11.70 -27.87
C ILE A 441 4.24 -11.25 -27.44
N CYS A 442 5.19 -12.17 -27.33
CA CYS A 442 6.57 -11.82 -26.97
C CYS A 442 7.19 -10.82 -27.96
N GLU A 443 7.04 -11.05 -29.27
CA GLU A 443 7.55 -10.17 -30.32
C GLU A 443 6.85 -8.80 -30.29
N SER A 444 5.55 -8.73 -30.06
CA SER A 444 4.80 -7.47 -29.95
C SER A 444 5.21 -6.64 -28.72
N LEU A 445 5.77 -7.28 -27.69
CA LEU A 445 6.38 -6.63 -26.50
C LEU A 445 7.88 -6.36 -26.70
N GLU A 446 8.37 -6.38 -27.93
CA GLU A 446 9.77 -6.15 -28.29
C GLU A 446 10.78 -7.18 -27.73
N MET A 447 10.33 -8.35 -27.24
CA MET A 447 11.19 -9.45 -26.87
C MET A 447 11.71 -10.13 -28.14
N LYS A 448 13.04 -10.16 -28.31
CA LYS A 448 13.62 -10.73 -29.51
C LYS A 448 13.81 -12.24 -29.38
N VAL A 449 13.25 -12.99 -30.34
CA VAL A 449 13.47 -14.44 -30.42
C VAL A 449 14.89 -14.72 -30.90
N LEU A 450 15.72 -15.34 -30.05
CA LEU A 450 17.09 -15.77 -30.39
C LEU A 450 17.13 -17.17 -31.00
N SER A 451 16.32 -18.08 -30.48
CA SER A 451 16.18 -19.43 -31.02
C SER A 451 14.84 -20.04 -30.59
N GLU A 452 14.35 -20.97 -31.39
CA GLU A 452 13.09 -21.68 -31.16
C GLU A 452 13.32 -23.18 -31.39
N THR A 453 12.74 -24.00 -30.53
CA THR A 453 12.65 -25.46 -30.69
C THR A 453 11.19 -25.90 -30.49
N PRO A 454 10.80 -27.12 -30.76
CA PRO A 454 9.43 -27.60 -30.49
C PRO A 454 9.03 -27.52 -29.00
N GLU A 455 9.97 -27.37 -28.08
CA GLU A 455 9.76 -27.43 -26.64
C GLU A 455 10.03 -26.10 -25.95
N THR A 456 10.94 -25.26 -26.53
CA THR A 456 11.45 -24.05 -25.86
C THR A 456 11.52 -22.84 -26.81
N LEU A 457 11.36 -21.67 -26.24
CA LEU A 457 11.57 -20.36 -26.86
C LEU A 457 12.63 -19.60 -26.06
N LYS A 458 13.73 -19.23 -26.71
CA LYS A 458 14.79 -18.43 -26.08
C LYS A 458 14.64 -16.97 -26.48
N LEU A 459 14.45 -16.11 -25.50
CA LEU A 459 14.14 -14.70 -25.66
C LEU A 459 15.26 -13.80 -25.12
N GLU A 460 15.56 -12.74 -25.83
CA GLU A 460 16.30 -11.59 -25.35
C GLU A 460 15.29 -10.52 -24.93
N VAL A 461 15.21 -10.23 -23.65
CA VAL A 461 14.28 -9.28 -23.07
C VAL A 461 14.90 -7.88 -23.08
N PRO A 462 14.20 -6.83 -23.55
CA PRO A 462 14.75 -5.48 -23.53
C PRO A 462 15.10 -5.01 -22.11
N ALA A 463 16.24 -4.31 -21.95
CA ALA A 463 16.76 -3.88 -20.66
C ALA A 463 15.84 -2.91 -19.92
N TYR A 464 14.91 -2.23 -20.60
CA TYR A 464 13.89 -1.38 -19.97
C TYR A 464 12.83 -2.19 -19.20
N ARG A 465 12.70 -3.50 -19.44
CA ARG A 465 11.85 -4.40 -18.66
C ARG A 465 12.61 -4.90 -17.45
N VAL A 466 12.74 -4.02 -16.46
CA VAL A 466 13.50 -4.29 -15.22
C VAL A 466 12.91 -5.43 -14.39
N ASP A 467 11.63 -5.73 -14.59
CA ASP A 467 10.83 -6.73 -13.90
C ASP A 467 10.88 -8.13 -14.55
N VAL A 468 11.25 -8.23 -15.84
CA VAL A 468 11.21 -9.49 -16.59
C VAL A 468 12.60 -10.13 -16.62
N GLN A 469 12.87 -10.98 -15.63
CA GLN A 469 14.17 -11.63 -15.42
C GLN A 469 14.10 -13.17 -15.48
N ARG A 470 12.92 -13.74 -15.33
CA ARG A 470 12.68 -15.19 -15.16
C ARG A 470 11.57 -15.67 -16.11
N PRO A 471 11.48 -16.99 -16.37
CA PRO A 471 10.38 -17.55 -17.17
C PRO A 471 8.99 -17.19 -16.69
N CYS A 472 8.75 -17.15 -15.37
CA CYS A 472 7.44 -16.77 -14.81
C CYS A 472 7.06 -15.33 -15.12
N ASP A 473 8.03 -14.43 -15.21
CA ASP A 473 7.79 -13.02 -15.52
C ASP A 473 7.36 -12.86 -17.00
N VAL A 474 7.94 -13.67 -17.90
CA VAL A 474 7.51 -13.75 -19.31
C VAL A 474 6.10 -14.35 -19.41
N VAL A 475 5.78 -15.35 -18.59
CA VAL A 475 4.41 -15.92 -18.54
C VAL A 475 3.39 -14.90 -18.09
N GLU A 476 3.73 -14.05 -17.13
CA GLU A 476 2.88 -12.94 -16.70
C GLU A 476 2.57 -11.98 -17.87
N ASP A 477 3.61 -11.59 -18.63
CA ASP A 477 3.44 -10.76 -19.82
C ASP A 477 2.57 -11.43 -20.91
N ILE A 478 2.79 -12.72 -21.16
CA ILE A 478 1.95 -13.48 -22.07
C ILE A 478 0.49 -13.45 -21.59
N LEU A 479 0.24 -13.70 -20.33
CA LEU A 479 -1.11 -13.82 -19.78
C LEU A 479 -1.86 -12.48 -19.76
N ARG A 480 -1.20 -11.36 -19.42
CA ARG A 480 -1.84 -10.04 -19.42
C ARG A 480 -2.22 -9.56 -20.82
N ILE A 481 -1.43 -9.90 -21.86
CA ILE A 481 -1.76 -9.57 -23.25
C ILE A 481 -2.76 -10.58 -23.86
N TYR A 482 -2.61 -11.87 -23.55
CA TYR A 482 -3.59 -12.89 -23.93
C TYR A 482 -4.97 -12.60 -23.33
N GLY A 483 -5.00 -12.03 -22.14
CA GLY A 483 -6.17 -11.66 -21.35
C GLY A 483 -6.56 -12.73 -20.33
N TYR A 484 -6.57 -12.35 -19.07
CA TYR A 484 -6.95 -13.22 -17.95
C TYR A 484 -8.33 -13.85 -18.10
N ASN A 485 -9.28 -13.08 -18.66
CA ASN A 485 -10.66 -13.54 -18.87
C ASN A 485 -10.80 -14.60 -19.98
N ASN A 486 -9.76 -14.82 -20.76
CA ASN A 486 -9.71 -15.87 -21.80
C ASN A 486 -9.25 -17.22 -21.24
N VAL A 487 -8.94 -17.29 -19.94
CA VAL A 487 -8.61 -18.54 -19.24
C VAL A 487 -9.84 -19.01 -18.50
N GLU A 488 -10.32 -20.21 -18.86
CA GLU A 488 -11.52 -20.79 -18.28
C GLU A 488 -11.28 -21.22 -16.84
N ILE A 489 -12.19 -20.86 -15.95
CA ILE A 489 -12.18 -21.35 -14.57
C ILE A 489 -12.63 -22.81 -14.56
N PRO A 490 -11.80 -23.77 -14.11
CA PRO A 490 -12.19 -25.17 -14.06
C PRO A 490 -13.36 -25.40 -13.10
N THR A 491 -14.36 -26.14 -13.55
CA THR A 491 -15.54 -26.49 -12.73
C THR A 491 -15.24 -27.53 -11.64
N GLN A 492 -14.08 -28.17 -11.71
CA GLN A 492 -13.63 -29.19 -10.76
C GLN A 492 -12.16 -29.01 -10.40
N LEU A 493 -11.86 -28.93 -9.12
CA LEU A 493 -10.50 -28.99 -8.61
C LEU A 493 -10.10 -30.46 -8.43
N LYS A 494 -9.10 -30.92 -9.19
CA LYS A 494 -8.48 -32.24 -8.99
C LYS A 494 -7.21 -32.07 -8.18
N GLY A 495 -7.23 -32.48 -6.93
CA GLY A 495 -6.06 -32.43 -6.05
C GLY A 495 -5.96 -33.65 -5.18
N SER A 496 -4.75 -34.19 -4.97
CA SER A 496 -4.46 -35.12 -3.89
C SER A 496 -4.24 -34.32 -2.62
N LEU A 497 -5.22 -34.30 -1.73
CA LEU A 497 -5.06 -33.70 -0.42
C LEU A 497 -4.38 -34.70 0.51
N VAL A 498 -3.07 -34.55 0.72
CA VAL A 498 -2.36 -35.29 1.79
C VAL A 498 -2.50 -34.45 3.05
N ILE A 499 -3.53 -34.74 3.82
CA ILE A 499 -3.84 -33.97 5.03
C ILE A 499 -3.44 -34.80 6.25
N LYS A 500 -2.25 -34.55 6.79
CA LYS A 500 -1.90 -34.83 8.20
C LYS A 500 -0.58 -34.16 8.55
N GLY A 501 -0.59 -32.84 8.72
CA GLY A 501 0.53 -32.10 9.27
C GLY A 501 0.29 -31.68 10.73
N ASP A 502 1.33 -31.26 11.42
CA ASP A 502 1.22 -30.70 12.78
C ASP A 502 0.34 -29.43 12.79
N GLU A 503 0.31 -28.65 11.69
CA GLU A 503 -0.55 -27.47 11.54
C GLU A 503 -2.03 -27.80 11.46
N ASP A 504 -2.42 -28.89 10.76
CA ASP A 504 -3.82 -29.34 10.71
C ASP A 504 -4.32 -29.73 12.09
N GLN A 505 -3.48 -30.38 12.90
CA GLN A 505 -3.78 -30.72 14.29
C GLN A 505 -3.94 -29.47 15.15
N LYS A 506 -3.08 -28.46 14.96
CA LYS A 506 -3.15 -27.18 15.65
C LYS A 506 -4.49 -26.50 15.38
N HIS A 507 -4.87 -26.35 14.10
CA HIS A 507 -6.15 -25.74 13.71
C HIS A 507 -7.35 -26.53 14.18
N LYS A 508 -7.32 -27.85 14.05
CA LYS A 508 -8.41 -28.72 14.52
C LYS A 508 -8.67 -28.60 16.03
N LEU A 509 -7.60 -28.56 16.83
CA LEU A 509 -7.74 -28.44 18.28
C LEU A 509 -8.12 -27.02 18.69
N ALA A 510 -7.60 -26.00 18.01
CA ALA A 510 -8.01 -24.61 18.23
C ALA A 510 -9.50 -24.43 17.95
N ASN A 511 -9.99 -24.92 16.81
CA ASN A 511 -11.42 -24.87 16.46
C ASN A 511 -12.29 -25.62 17.46
N LEU A 512 -11.87 -26.82 17.90
CA LEU A 512 -12.58 -27.60 18.90
C LEU A 512 -12.76 -26.85 20.23
N VAL A 513 -11.74 -26.13 20.66
CA VAL A 513 -11.78 -25.32 21.89
C VAL A 513 -12.56 -24.02 21.66
N SER A 514 -12.41 -23.38 20.48
CA SER A 514 -13.20 -22.20 20.12
C SER A 514 -14.70 -22.48 20.14
N GLU A 515 -15.14 -23.61 19.53
CA GLU A 515 -16.53 -24.03 19.55
C GLU A 515 -17.05 -24.25 20.98
N GLN A 516 -16.24 -24.84 21.84
CA GLN A 516 -16.58 -25.00 23.25
C GLN A 516 -16.72 -23.66 23.96
N LEU A 517 -15.75 -22.76 23.82
CA LEU A 517 -15.76 -21.43 24.44
C LEU A 517 -16.96 -20.59 23.96
N VAL A 518 -17.27 -20.61 22.66
CA VAL A 518 -18.45 -19.96 22.12
C VAL A 518 -19.74 -20.56 22.71
N GLY A 519 -19.82 -21.88 22.88
CA GLY A 519 -20.91 -22.58 23.57
C GLY A 519 -21.05 -22.19 25.05
N GLU A 520 -19.94 -21.79 25.70
CA GLU A 520 -19.87 -21.28 27.06
C GLU A 520 -20.08 -19.77 27.17
N GLY A 521 -20.38 -19.08 26.05
CA GLY A 521 -20.72 -17.66 25.98
C GLY A 521 -19.54 -16.71 25.79
N PHE A 522 -18.40 -17.20 25.36
CA PHE A 522 -17.28 -16.35 24.97
C PHE A 522 -17.43 -15.80 23.57
N ASN A 523 -16.86 -14.63 23.33
CA ASN A 523 -16.67 -14.04 22.02
C ASN A 523 -15.19 -14.10 21.64
N GLU A 524 -14.90 -14.54 20.44
CA GLU A 524 -13.56 -14.48 19.89
C GLU A 524 -13.19 -13.05 19.57
N ILE A 525 -11.98 -12.64 19.93
CA ILE A 525 -11.40 -11.35 19.57
C ILE A 525 -10.13 -11.58 18.78
N LEU A 526 -9.80 -10.62 17.93
CA LEU A 526 -8.59 -10.60 17.15
C LEU A 526 -7.93 -9.22 17.28
N ASN A 527 -6.80 -9.18 17.98
CA ASN A 527 -6.06 -7.95 18.22
C ASN A 527 -4.79 -7.89 17.35
N ASN A 528 -4.30 -6.67 17.11
CA ASN A 528 -3.06 -6.45 16.38
C ASN A 528 -1.88 -7.11 17.10
N SER A 529 -0.97 -7.73 16.34
CA SER A 529 0.30 -8.23 16.88
C SER A 529 1.29 -7.11 17.19
N LEU A 530 1.10 -5.92 16.63
CA LEU A 530 1.87 -4.72 17.00
C LEU A 530 1.22 -4.02 18.18
N THR A 531 2.05 -3.54 19.11
CA THR A 531 1.62 -2.91 20.35
C THR A 531 2.63 -1.89 20.86
N LYS A 532 2.36 -1.29 22.02
CA LYS A 532 3.20 -0.27 22.65
C LYS A 532 4.33 -0.90 23.43
N SER A 533 5.56 -0.49 23.21
CA SER A 533 6.70 -0.89 24.05
C SER A 533 6.55 -0.49 25.52
N ALA A 534 5.79 0.59 25.80
CA ALA A 534 5.50 1.07 27.13
C ALA A 534 4.80 0.03 28.04
N TYR A 535 4.09 -0.94 27.50
CA TYR A 535 3.45 -2.01 28.26
C TYR A 535 4.46 -2.97 28.93
N TYR A 536 5.68 -3.04 28.46
CA TYR A 536 6.68 -4.04 28.87
C TYR A 536 7.74 -3.51 29.84
N GLY A 537 7.68 -2.22 30.23
CA GLY A 537 8.59 -1.63 31.22
C GLY A 537 10.07 -1.89 30.91
N ASP A 538 10.77 -2.57 31.82
CA ASP A 538 12.23 -2.82 31.71
C ASP A 538 12.60 -3.96 30.74
N LYS A 539 11.63 -4.64 30.13
CA LYS A 539 11.87 -5.78 29.22
C LYS A 539 12.18 -5.35 27.79
N GLN A 540 12.63 -4.13 27.54
CA GLN A 540 12.84 -3.55 26.20
C GLN A 540 13.81 -4.37 25.34
N ASP A 541 14.86 -4.93 25.94
CA ASP A 541 15.92 -5.68 25.23
C ASP A 541 15.43 -7.01 24.63
N THR A 542 14.29 -7.52 25.08
CA THR A 542 13.72 -8.78 24.59
C THR A 542 12.56 -8.59 23.63
N LEU A 543 12.21 -7.35 23.33
CA LEU A 543 11.14 -7.01 22.38
C LEU A 543 11.62 -7.08 20.92
N VAL A 544 10.71 -7.46 20.05
CA VAL A 544 10.90 -7.34 18.61
C VAL A 544 10.45 -5.94 18.20
N HIS A 545 11.42 -5.05 17.97
CA HIS A 545 11.16 -3.67 17.54
C HIS A 545 10.90 -3.56 16.04
N ILE A 546 9.93 -2.73 15.65
CA ILE A 546 9.63 -2.42 14.25
C ILE A 546 10.55 -1.28 13.81
N MET A 547 11.21 -1.45 12.67
CA MET A 547 12.20 -0.49 12.16
C MET A 547 11.56 0.86 11.77
N ASN A 548 10.38 0.83 11.14
CA ASN A 548 9.66 2.01 10.70
C ASN A 548 8.19 1.92 11.16
N PRO A 549 7.92 2.09 12.47
CA PRO A 549 6.56 1.99 12.98
C PRO A 549 5.69 3.16 12.50
N LEU A 550 4.41 2.89 12.25
CA LEU A 550 3.44 3.93 11.89
C LEU A 550 3.20 4.93 13.03
N SER A 551 3.32 4.47 14.27
CA SER A 551 3.20 5.29 15.47
C SER A 551 3.94 4.66 16.64
N SER A 552 4.12 5.42 17.74
CA SER A 552 4.64 4.90 19.02
C SER A 552 3.77 3.81 19.63
N ASP A 553 2.50 3.74 19.25
CA ASP A 553 1.53 2.77 19.74
C ASP A 553 1.64 1.41 19.04
N LEU A 554 2.41 1.32 17.93
CA LEU A 554 2.60 0.13 17.12
C LEU A 554 4.09 -0.13 16.86
N ASN A 555 4.94 0.11 17.85
CA ASN A 555 6.39 0.12 17.67
C ASN A 555 7.10 -1.20 18.01
N VAL A 556 6.39 -2.17 18.60
CA VAL A 556 6.93 -3.49 18.93
C VAL A 556 5.91 -4.60 18.66
N MET A 557 6.41 -5.83 18.51
CA MET A 557 5.54 -7.01 18.47
C MET A 557 5.23 -7.49 19.90
N ARG A 558 4.00 -7.96 20.12
CA ARG A 558 3.48 -8.41 21.43
C ARG A 558 4.21 -9.65 21.95
N GLN A 559 4.54 -9.67 23.27
CA GLN A 559 5.05 -10.85 23.99
C GLN A 559 3.96 -11.61 24.78
N THR A 560 2.76 -11.07 24.85
CA THR A 560 1.59 -11.63 25.53
C THR A 560 0.32 -11.14 24.83
N LEU A 561 -0.75 -11.90 24.94
CA LEU A 561 -2.07 -11.50 24.46
C LEU A 561 -2.77 -10.51 25.43
N LEU A 562 -2.25 -10.37 26.65
CA LEU A 562 -2.87 -9.62 27.76
C LEU A 562 -3.35 -8.23 27.34
N PHE A 563 -2.45 -7.41 26.79
CA PHE A 563 -2.73 -5.99 26.58
C PHE A 563 -3.74 -5.75 25.46
N GLY A 564 -3.67 -6.48 24.35
CA GLY A 564 -4.67 -6.39 23.28
C GLY A 564 -6.08 -6.75 23.77
N GLY A 565 -6.20 -7.82 24.58
CA GLY A 565 -7.47 -8.18 25.20
C GLY A 565 -7.96 -7.14 26.21
N LEU A 566 -7.06 -6.51 26.98
CA LEU A 566 -7.44 -5.41 27.87
C LEU A 566 -7.92 -4.17 27.11
N GLU A 567 -7.31 -3.83 25.97
CA GLU A 567 -7.80 -2.77 25.09
C GLU A 567 -9.22 -3.08 24.59
N SER A 568 -9.50 -4.34 24.26
CA SER A 568 -10.84 -4.80 23.87
C SER A 568 -11.83 -4.71 25.02
N VAL A 569 -11.44 -5.07 26.24
CA VAL A 569 -12.26 -4.92 27.46
C VAL A 569 -12.57 -3.45 27.73
N ALA A 570 -11.56 -2.57 27.70
CA ALA A 570 -11.73 -1.14 27.89
C ALA A 570 -12.66 -0.53 26.83
N HIS A 571 -12.49 -0.91 25.58
CA HIS A 571 -13.34 -0.48 24.47
C HIS A 571 -14.82 -0.82 24.72
N ASN A 572 -15.10 -2.02 25.21
CA ASN A 572 -16.47 -2.46 25.51
C ASN A 572 -17.00 -1.78 26.78
N ALA A 573 -16.20 -1.68 27.84
CA ALA A 573 -16.58 -1.01 29.09
C ALA A 573 -16.99 0.45 28.85
N ASN A 574 -16.24 1.19 28.01
CA ASN A 574 -16.54 2.56 27.63
C ASN A 574 -17.87 2.69 26.84
N ARG A 575 -18.38 1.58 26.30
CA ARG A 575 -19.69 1.49 25.64
C ARG A 575 -20.77 0.86 26.50
N LYS A 576 -20.51 0.76 27.81
CA LYS A 576 -21.43 0.17 28.83
C LYS A 576 -21.65 -1.34 28.65
N ASN A 577 -20.76 -2.03 27.95
CA ASN A 577 -20.75 -3.49 27.81
C ASN A 577 -19.67 -4.06 28.74
N GLY A 578 -19.89 -4.02 30.05
CA GLY A 578 -18.89 -4.41 31.04
C GLY A 578 -18.80 -5.91 31.33
N ASN A 579 -19.79 -6.71 30.91
CA ASN A 579 -19.82 -8.15 31.12
C ASN A 579 -19.16 -8.89 29.94
N CYS A 580 -17.83 -8.94 29.91
CA CYS A 580 -17.09 -9.50 28.80
C CYS A 580 -16.57 -10.91 29.13
N ARG A 581 -16.75 -11.81 28.18
CA ARG A 581 -16.06 -13.11 28.09
C ARG A 581 -15.40 -13.16 26.73
N PHE A 582 -14.07 -12.97 26.70
CA PHE A 582 -13.31 -12.94 25.47
C PHE A 582 -12.26 -14.03 25.45
N PHE A 583 -11.98 -14.54 24.26
CA PHE A 583 -10.83 -15.39 24.01
C PHE A 583 -10.13 -14.98 22.71
N GLU A 584 -8.83 -15.24 22.64
CA GLU A 584 -8.01 -15.01 21.46
C GLU A 584 -6.98 -16.12 21.32
N PHE A 585 -6.92 -16.73 20.15
CA PHE A 585 -5.76 -17.50 19.71
C PHE A 585 -4.84 -16.58 18.91
N GLY A 586 -3.58 -16.45 19.31
CA GLY A 586 -2.66 -15.54 18.64
C GLY A 586 -1.20 -15.86 18.87
N ASN A 587 -0.35 -15.39 17.97
CA ASN A 587 1.10 -15.49 18.12
C ASN A 587 1.65 -14.38 19.02
N VAL A 588 2.69 -14.75 19.77
CA VAL A 588 3.51 -13.84 20.58
C VAL A 588 4.97 -14.00 20.18
N TYR A 589 5.76 -12.94 20.31
CA TYR A 589 7.07 -12.84 19.68
C TYR A 589 8.13 -12.43 20.68
N PHE A 590 9.30 -13.06 20.61
CA PHE A 590 10.42 -12.81 21.53
C PHE A 590 11.71 -12.61 20.75
N PHE A 591 12.55 -11.71 21.23
CA PHE A 591 13.91 -11.52 20.75
C PHE A 591 14.90 -11.91 21.84
N ASN A 592 15.92 -12.68 21.48
CA ASN A 592 17.02 -13.04 22.38
C ASN A 592 18.33 -12.52 21.81
N PRO A 593 18.88 -11.41 22.34
CA PRO A 593 20.11 -10.81 21.83
C PRO A 593 21.33 -11.74 21.92
N GLU A 594 21.37 -12.68 22.89
CA GLU A 594 22.47 -13.63 23.04
C GLU A 594 22.55 -14.68 21.91
N LYS A 595 21.42 -14.89 21.20
CA LYS A 595 21.34 -15.82 20.06
C LYS A 595 21.45 -15.13 18.72
N LYS A 596 21.84 -13.86 18.70
CA LYS A 596 22.06 -13.13 17.47
C LYS A 596 23.24 -13.73 16.72
N ASP A 597 22.99 -14.16 15.48
CA ASP A 597 23.93 -14.81 14.60
C ASP A 597 23.92 -14.07 13.25
N GLU A 598 25.08 -13.73 12.75
CA GLU A 598 25.19 -13.00 11.47
C GLU A 598 24.86 -13.90 10.26
N GLU A 599 25.17 -15.21 10.35
CA GLU A 599 24.87 -16.17 9.30
C GLU A 599 23.37 -16.53 9.27
N ASN A 600 22.74 -16.59 10.46
CA ASN A 600 21.31 -16.88 10.57
C ASN A 600 20.61 -15.96 11.59
N PRO A 601 20.28 -14.75 11.20
CA PRO A 601 19.64 -13.77 12.09
C PRO A 601 18.35 -14.24 12.76
N MET A 602 17.63 -15.20 12.14
CA MET A 602 16.38 -15.73 12.66
C MET A 602 16.55 -16.54 13.96
N ASN A 603 17.74 -17.02 14.27
CA ASN A 603 18.02 -17.74 15.52
C ASN A 603 17.75 -16.90 16.79
N ALA A 604 17.81 -15.58 16.67
CA ALA A 604 17.50 -14.64 17.75
C ALA A 604 16.00 -14.47 18.00
N TYR A 605 15.14 -14.88 17.10
CA TYR A 605 13.70 -14.67 17.19
C TYR A 605 12.97 -15.98 17.52
N LYS A 606 11.89 -15.83 18.31
CA LYS A 606 11.03 -16.94 18.66
C LYS A 606 9.58 -16.53 18.60
N GLU A 607 8.77 -17.39 18.00
CA GLU A 607 7.34 -17.24 17.92
C GLU A 607 6.64 -18.39 18.66
N GLU A 608 5.62 -18.06 19.44
CA GLU A 608 4.79 -19.01 20.16
C GLU A 608 3.32 -18.71 19.94
N TYR A 609 2.50 -19.74 19.80
CA TYR A 609 1.06 -19.61 19.67
C TYR A 609 0.39 -19.80 21.02
N HIS A 610 -0.40 -18.82 21.45
CA HIS A 610 -1.03 -18.74 22.76
C HIS A 610 -2.56 -18.71 22.64
N LEU A 611 -3.24 -19.05 23.74
CA LEU A 611 -4.66 -18.83 23.96
C LEU A 611 -4.80 -17.93 25.18
N GLY A 612 -5.46 -16.79 24.99
CA GLY A 612 -5.83 -15.86 26.05
C GLY A 612 -7.33 -15.93 26.38
N LEU A 613 -7.69 -15.81 27.67
CA LEU A 613 -9.07 -15.70 28.16
C LEU A 613 -9.20 -14.47 29.06
N TRP A 614 -10.26 -13.69 28.89
CA TRP A 614 -10.58 -12.53 29.71
C TRP A 614 -12.05 -12.62 30.18
N LEU A 615 -12.28 -12.49 31.49
CA LEU A 615 -13.60 -12.40 32.08
C LEU A 615 -13.72 -11.12 32.89
N THR A 616 -14.82 -10.40 32.73
CA THR A 616 -15.14 -9.19 33.49
C THR A 616 -16.62 -9.12 33.80
N GLY A 617 -16.96 -8.36 34.82
CA GLY A 617 -18.35 -8.02 35.18
C GLY A 617 -19.13 -9.20 35.75
N LYS A 618 -20.37 -9.38 35.32
CA LYS A 618 -21.29 -10.36 35.86
C LYS A 618 -21.25 -11.66 35.11
N ARG A 619 -21.25 -12.76 35.86
CA ARG A 619 -21.50 -14.11 35.32
C ARG A 619 -22.95 -14.27 34.91
N VAL A 620 -23.85 -13.80 35.80
CA VAL A 620 -25.31 -13.84 35.60
C VAL A 620 -25.85 -12.46 35.92
N GLU A 621 -26.58 -11.87 34.98
CA GLU A 621 -27.35 -10.65 35.24
C GLU A 621 -28.64 -10.98 36.01
N GLY A 622 -28.95 -10.16 37.01
CA GLY A 622 -30.10 -10.33 37.86
C GLY A 622 -31.41 -10.28 37.06
N SER A 623 -32.35 -11.12 37.45
CA SER A 623 -33.68 -11.18 36.90
C SER A 623 -34.67 -11.47 38.02
N TRP A 624 -35.96 -11.57 37.69
CA TRP A 624 -36.98 -11.97 38.65
C TRP A 624 -36.75 -13.39 39.21
N ALA A 625 -36.01 -14.23 38.51
CA ALA A 625 -35.79 -15.63 38.88
C ALA A 625 -34.50 -15.86 39.67
N HIS A 626 -33.52 -14.99 39.58
CA HIS A 626 -32.25 -15.12 40.29
C HIS A 626 -31.56 -13.78 40.51
N ALA A 627 -30.71 -13.71 41.50
CA ALA A 627 -29.89 -12.54 41.82
C ALA A 627 -28.72 -12.39 40.85
N ASP A 628 -28.13 -11.18 40.84
CA ASP A 628 -26.83 -10.96 40.16
C ASP A 628 -25.74 -11.87 40.72
N GLU A 629 -24.88 -12.38 39.88
CA GLU A 629 -23.70 -13.12 40.28
C GLU A 629 -22.49 -12.57 39.50
N ASP A 630 -21.48 -12.14 40.20
CA ASP A 630 -20.24 -11.64 39.61
C ASP A 630 -19.37 -12.78 39.07
N SER A 631 -18.61 -12.51 38.03
CA SER A 631 -17.56 -13.42 37.55
C SER A 631 -16.53 -13.64 38.66
N SER A 632 -15.92 -14.81 38.66
CA SER A 632 -15.00 -15.22 39.72
C SER A 632 -13.75 -15.94 39.17
N PHE A 633 -12.72 -16.02 39.99
CA PHE A 633 -11.56 -16.84 39.71
C PHE A 633 -11.92 -18.32 39.55
N ALA A 634 -12.87 -18.82 40.36
CA ALA A 634 -13.34 -20.20 40.24
C ALA A 634 -14.03 -20.49 38.89
N GLU A 635 -14.76 -19.51 38.36
CA GLU A 635 -15.37 -19.59 37.03
C GLU A 635 -14.28 -19.67 35.93
N LEU A 636 -13.29 -18.77 35.93
CA LEU A 636 -12.15 -18.83 35.00
C LEU A 636 -11.41 -20.17 35.07
N SER A 637 -11.14 -20.65 36.31
CA SER A 637 -10.49 -21.94 36.54
C SER A 637 -11.30 -23.10 35.97
N ALA A 638 -12.62 -23.07 36.08
CA ALA A 638 -13.52 -24.11 35.54
C ALA A 638 -13.44 -24.16 34.00
N TYR A 639 -13.42 -23.00 33.33
CA TYR A 639 -13.23 -22.94 31.86
C TYR A 639 -11.87 -23.54 31.44
N VAL A 640 -10.81 -23.19 32.16
CA VAL A 640 -9.46 -23.73 31.88
C VAL A 640 -9.41 -25.25 32.09
N GLU A 641 -10.02 -25.78 33.16
CA GLU A 641 -10.08 -27.23 33.41
C GLU A 641 -10.93 -27.94 32.33
N ASN A 642 -12.03 -27.33 31.89
CA ASN A 642 -12.86 -27.85 30.80
C ASN A 642 -12.08 -27.92 29.49
N ILE A 643 -11.26 -26.90 29.16
CA ILE A 643 -10.38 -26.93 27.99
C ILE A 643 -9.39 -28.09 28.11
N PHE A 644 -8.71 -28.25 29.24
CA PHE A 644 -7.77 -29.35 29.47
C PHE A 644 -8.44 -30.73 29.31
N ALA A 645 -9.60 -30.90 29.89
CA ALA A 645 -10.37 -32.16 29.76
C ALA A 645 -10.76 -32.41 28.30
N ARG A 646 -11.20 -31.36 27.57
CA ARG A 646 -11.63 -31.47 26.18
C ARG A 646 -10.52 -31.93 25.24
N ILE A 647 -9.28 -31.47 25.45
CA ILE A 647 -8.13 -31.82 24.63
C ILE A 647 -7.36 -33.04 25.13
N GLY A 648 -7.81 -33.66 26.24
CA GLY A 648 -7.28 -34.91 26.75
C GLY A 648 -6.08 -34.78 27.70
N VAL A 649 -5.89 -33.60 28.32
CA VAL A 649 -4.86 -33.45 29.37
C VAL A 649 -5.29 -34.23 30.62
N GLN A 650 -4.45 -35.14 31.06
CA GLN A 650 -4.73 -35.94 32.24
C GLN A 650 -4.38 -35.19 33.52
N PRO A 651 -5.13 -35.38 34.65
CA PRO A 651 -4.95 -34.64 35.88
C PRO A 651 -3.53 -34.64 36.45
N GLY A 652 -2.78 -35.70 36.22
CA GLY A 652 -1.40 -35.78 36.71
C GLY A 652 -0.31 -35.26 35.79
N MET A 653 -0.65 -34.65 34.64
CA MET A 653 0.34 -34.11 33.69
C MET A 653 0.79 -32.70 34.05
N LEU A 654 -0.04 -31.97 34.81
CA LEU A 654 0.17 -30.57 35.14
C LEU A 654 0.38 -30.42 36.66
N VAL A 655 1.21 -29.44 37.01
CA VAL A 655 1.47 -28.99 38.37
C VAL A 655 1.04 -27.53 38.47
N ARG A 656 0.26 -27.22 39.51
CA ARG A 656 -0.20 -25.84 39.77
C ARG A 656 0.58 -25.29 40.99
N LYS A 657 1.08 -24.07 40.86
CA LYS A 657 1.82 -23.35 41.89
C LYS A 657 1.24 -21.95 42.02
N LYS A 658 1.43 -21.32 43.15
CA LYS A 658 1.12 -19.92 43.34
C LYS A 658 1.96 -19.10 42.36
N SER A 659 1.30 -18.23 41.56
CA SER A 659 2.03 -17.36 40.61
C SER A 659 2.89 -16.35 41.37
N GLN A 660 4.09 -16.14 40.88
CA GLN A 660 5.00 -15.08 41.29
C GLN A 660 4.99 -13.88 40.33
N ASN A 661 4.14 -13.93 39.30
CA ASN A 661 4.02 -12.87 38.29
C ASN A 661 3.23 -11.70 38.88
N ASP A 662 3.82 -10.51 38.86
CA ASP A 662 3.27 -9.28 39.43
C ASP A 662 2.10 -8.68 38.59
N ILE A 663 1.82 -9.25 37.42
CA ILE A 663 0.60 -8.92 36.68
C ILE A 663 -0.67 -9.36 37.44
N PHE A 664 -0.57 -10.36 38.33
CA PHE A 664 -1.66 -10.86 39.14
C PHE A 664 -1.62 -10.32 40.56
N SER A 665 -2.76 -9.99 41.11
CA SER A 665 -2.93 -9.79 42.57
C SER A 665 -3.02 -11.13 43.30
N ALA A 666 -3.61 -12.14 42.63
CA ALA A 666 -3.64 -13.53 43.07
C ALA A 666 -3.75 -14.41 41.82
N GLY A 667 -2.94 -15.45 41.72
CA GLY A 667 -2.91 -16.28 40.54
C GLY A 667 -2.19 -17.61 40.74
N LEU A 668 -2.33 -18.47 39.70
CA LEU A 668 -1.67 -19.75 39.58
C LEU A 668 -0.82 -19.82 38.33
N THR A 669 0.35 -20.42 38.44
CA THR A 669 1.19 -20.86 37.34
C THR A 669 0.96 -22.34 37.08
N ILE A 670 0.75 -22.72 35.84
CA ILE A 670 0.54 -24.11 35.41
C ILE A 670 1.81 -24.57 34.66
N GLU A 671 2.44 -25.60 35.17
CA GLU A 671 3.64 -26.19 34.56
C GLU A 671 3.40 -27.66 34.23
N ASN A 672 4.17 -28.20 33.28
CA ASN A 672 4.25 -29.64 33.14
C ASN A 672 5.17 -30.24 34.23
N ARG A 673 5.21 -31.57 34.39
CA ARG A 673 6.07 -32.24 35.37
C ARG A 673 7.57 -31.94 35.25
N GLY A 674 8.02 -31.51 34.07
CA GLY A 674 9.41 -31.10 33.83
C GLY A 674 9.70 -29.62 34.14
N GLY A 675 8.73 -28.90 34.76
CA GLY A 675 8.87 -27.48 35.11
C GLY A 675 8.71 -26.50 33.95
N LYS A 676 8.24 -26.96 32.80
CA LYS A 676 7.99 -26.07 31.65
C LYS A 676 6.62 -25.39 31.81
N LEU A 677 6.62 -24.07 31.72
CA LEU A 677 5.41 -23.24 31.75
C LEU A 677 4.43 -23.66 30.63
N ILE A 678 3.21 -23.92 31.01
CA ILE A 678 2.07 -24.19 30.13
C ILE A 678 1.14 -22.98 30.10
N GLY A 679 0.92 -22.32 31.25
CA GLY A 679 0.07 -21.16 31.30
C GLY A 679 0.03 -20.53 32.71
N GLU A 680 -0.62 -19.39 32.78
CA GLU A 680 -0.90 -18.69 34.01
C GLU A 680 -2.35 -18.22 34.02
N LEU A 681 -2.98 -18.19 35.16
CA LEU A 681 -4.33 -17.63 35.33
C LEU A 681 -4.45 -16.93 36.68
N GLY A 682 -5.27 -15.87 36.73
CA GLY A 682 -5.41 -15.12 37.99
C GLY A 682 -6.32 -13.92 37.87
N VAL A 683 -6.38 -13.19 38.96
CA VAL A 683 -7.00 -11.87 39.06
C VAL A 683 -5.93 -10.84 38.77
N LEU A 684 -6.13 -9.99 37.74
CA LEU A 684 -5.15 -8.97 37.41
C LEU A 684 -4.94 -7.97 38.54
N SER A 685 -3.70 -7.51 38.68
CA SER A 685 -3.37 -6.48 39.66
C SER A 685 -3.97 -5.12 39.26
N LYS A 686 -4.30 -4.29 40.26
CA LYS A 686 -4.84 -2.95 39.99
C LYS A 686 -3.89 -2.05 39.18
N LYS A 687 -2.58 -2.32 39.23
CA LYS A 687 -1.58 -1.62 38.44
C LYS A 687 -1.80 -1.85 36.95
N ILE A 688 -2.01 -3.10 36.56
CA ILE A 688 -2.25 -3.50 35.16
C ILE A 688 -3.62 -2.98 34.68
N GLN A 689 -4.67 -3.13 35.49
CA GLN A 689 -6.01 -2.62 35.13
C GLN A 689 -5.99 -1.10 34.90
N LYS A 690 -5.33 -0.31 35.76
CA LYS A 690 -5.18 1.14 35.60
C LYS A 690 -4.38 1.52 34.33
N ALA A 691 -3.34 0.75 34.01
CA ALA A 691 -2.55 1.01 32.80
C ALA A 691 -3.39 0.83 31.51
N ALA A 692 -4.48 0.05 31.58
CA ALA A 692 -5.42 -0.17 30.50
C ALA A 692 -6.73 0.63 30.65
N ASP A 693 -6.83 1.55 31.62
CA ASP A 693 -8.02 2.36 31.94
C ASP A 693 -9.28 1.50 32.25
N ILE A 694 -9.10 0.46 33.07
CA ILE A 694 -10.15 -0.47 33.48
C ILE A 694 -10.37 -0.40 34.98
N ASP A 695 -11.57 -0.08 35.41
CA ASP A 695 -11.96 -0.02 36.83
C ASP A 695 -12.52 -1.34 37.34
N THR A 696 -13.06 -2.19 36.49
CA THR A 696 -13.67 -3.48 36.86
C THR A 696 -12.60 -4.57 37.04
N THR A 697 -12.91 -5.55 37.90
CA THR A 697 -12.03 -6.72 38.09
C THR A 697 -11.93 -7.53 36.80
N VAL A 698 -10.72 -7.85 36.40
CA VAL A 698 -10.45 -8.71 35.22
C VAL A 698 -9.80 -10.01 35.70
N TYR A 699 -10.41 -11.11 35.31
CA TYR A 699 -9.84 -12.46 35.46
C TYR A 699 -9.22 -12.84 34.12
N TYR A 700 -7.97 -13.23 34.16
CA TYR A 700 -7.17 -13.49 32.96
C TYR A 700 -6.50 -14.85 33.00
N CYS A 701 -6.46 -15.53 31.87
CA CYS A 701 -5.64 -16.72 31.65
C CYS A 701 -4.89 -16.59 30.32
N GLU A 702 -3.62 -16.96 30.31
CA GLU A 702 -2.87 -17.14 29.08
C GLU A 702 -2.18 -18.50 29.08
N MET A 703 -2.40 -19.28 28.03
CA MET A 703 -1.84 -20.62 27.84
C MET A 703 -0.93 -20.65 26.63
N ASN A 704 0.28 -21.16 26.77
CA ASN A 704 1.17 -21.46 25.66
C ASN A 704 0.64 -22.69 24.91
N TRP A 705 -0.13 -22.44 23.86
CA TRP A 705 -0.76 -23.47 23.07
C TRP A 705 0.25 -24.37 22.37
N THR A 706 1.38 -23.79 21.90
CA THR A 706 2.49 -24.54 21.31
C THR A 706 3.07 -25.57 22.30
N ALA A 707 3.24 -25.19 23.57
CA ALA A 707 3.73 -26.09 24.61
C ALA A 707 2.69 -27.14 24.98
N LEU A 708 1.43 -26.75 25.06
CA LEU A 708 0.30 -27.63 25.37
C LEU A 708 0.12 -28.70 24.30
N MET A 709 0.18 -28.34 23.01
CA MET A 709 0.13 -29.28 21.90
C MET A 709 1.26 -30.32 21.95
N LYS A 710 2.47 -29.89 22.30
CA LYS A 710 3.60 -30.82 22.50
C LYS A 710 3.35 -31.79 23.65
N LEU A 711 2.71 -31.32 24.72
CA LEU A 711 2.39 -32.14 25.91
C LEU A 711 1.40 -33.25 25.55
N ILE A 712 0.40 -32.97 24.70
CA ILE A 712 -0.69 -33.89 24.38
C ILE A 712 -0.44 -34.71 23.09
N ARG A 713 0.67 -34.47 22.39
CA ARG A 713 0.97 -35.08 21.05
C ARG A 713 0.78 -36.59 21.02
N ASN A 714 1.14 -37.29 22.09
CA ASN A 714 1.07 -38.76 22.19
C ASN A 714 -0.18 -39.24 22.95
N GLN A 715 -1.08 -38.35 23.36
CA GLN A 715 -2.29 -38.75 24.06
C GLN A 715 -3.30 -39.34 23.10
N LYS A 716 -3.92 -40.43 23.52
CA LYS A 716 -5.02 -41.07 22.78
C LYS A 716 -6.30 -40.89 23.59
N VAL A 717 -7.31 -40.40 22.95
CA VAL A 717 -8.66 -40.41 23.50
C VAL A 717 -9.17 -41.82 23.44
N LEU A 718 -9.40 -42.42 24.61
CA LEU A 718 -9.93 -43.78 24.71
C LEU A 718 -11.38 -43.70 25.23
N TYR A 719 -12.26 -44.34 24.49
CA TYR A 719 -13.62 -44.55 24.96
C TYR A 719 -13.62 -45.55 26.11
N THR A 720 -14.32 -45.25 27.19
CA THR A 720 -14.61 -46.15 28.29
C THR A 720 -16.12 -46.20 28.51
N GLU A 721 -16.66 -47.40 28.71
CA GLU A 721 -18.09 -47.52 29.03
C GLU A 721 -18.42 -46.85 30.36
N ILE A 722 -19.63 -46.24 30.43
CA ILE A 722 -20.15 -45.71 31.66
C ILE A 722 -20.33 -46.82 32.65
N ALA A 723 -19.85 -46.60 33.89
CA ALA A 723 -19.96 -47.63 34.94
C ALA A 723 -21.45 -47.99 35.22
N LYS A 724 -21.75 -49.25 35.18
CA LYS A 724 -23.12 -49.79 35.43
C LYS A 724 -23.50 -49.83 36.93
N TYR A 725 -22.49 -49.68 37.81
CA TYR A 725 -22.68 -49.82 39.26
C TYR A 725 -22.64 -48.43 39.89
N PRO A 726 -23.46 -48.17 40.95
CA PRO A 726 -23.57 -46.83 41.54
C PRO A 726 -22.27 -46.44 42.25
N ALA A 727 -21.97 -45.13 42.17
CA ALA A 727 -20.91 -44.52 42.94
C ALA A 727 -21.34 -44.36 44.42
N VAL A 728 -20.38 -44.40 45.31
CA VAL A 728 -20.57 -44.19 46.78
C VAL A 728 -19.87 -42.91 47.16
N SER A 729 -20.58 -41.98 47.79
CA SER A 729 -20.08 -40.74 48.33
C SER A 729 -19.79 -40.86 49.83
N ARG A 730 -18.67 -40.36 50.30
CA ARG A 730 -18.26 -40.29 51.71
C ARG A 730 -17.64 -38.98 52.05
N ASP A 731 -18.12 -38.35 53.09
CA ASP A 731 -17.69 -37.04 53.56
C ASP A 731 -16.72 -37.21 54.76
N LEU A 732 -15.68 -36.35 54.73
CA LEU A 732 -14.80 -36.16 55.88
C LEU A 732 -14.71 -34.68 56.23
N ALA A 733 -14.98 -34.33 57.49
CA ALA A 733 -14.66 -33.02 58.02
C ALA A 733 -13.24 -33.04 58.60
N LEU A 734 -12.30 -32.42 57.91
CA LEU A 734 -10.88 -32.44 58.26
C LEU A 734 -10.51 -31.16 58.98
N LEU A 735 -10.01 -31.26 60.20
CA LEU A 735 -9.35 -30.15 60.91
C LEU A 735 -7.86 -30.16 60.54
N ILE A 736 -7.39 -29.15 59.87
CA ILE A 736 -6.05 -29.06 59.27
C ILE A 736 -5.37 -27.74 59.63
N ASP A 737 -4.06 -27.66 59.49
CA ASP A 737 -3.31 -26.43 59.63
C ASP A 737 -3.71 -25.43 58.52
N GLN A 738 -3.67 -24.15 58.87
CA GLN A 738 -4.13 -23.08 57.97
C GLN A 738 -3.36 -23.00 56.60
N ASN A 739 -2.10 -23.45 56.60
CA ASN A 739 -1.22 -23.50 55.43
C ASN A 739 -1.42 -24.74 54.53
N VAL A 740 -2.24 -25.73 54.95
CA VAL A 740 -2.53 -26.89 54.13
C VAL A 740 -3.44 -26.51 52.97
N GLU A 741 -3.03 -26.82 51.78
CA GLU A 741 -3.81 -26.59 50.55
C GLU A 741 -4.66 -27.81 50.20
N PHE A 742 -5.84 -27.60 49.58
CA PHE A 742 -6.70 -28.68 49.14
C PHE A 742 -6.03 -29.65 48.17
N ALA A 743 -5.15 -29.11 47.31
CA ALA A 743 -4.37 -29.91 46.35
C ALA A 743 -3.52 -31.00 47.03
N GLN A 744 -3.02 -30.75 48.23
CA GLN A 744 -2.25 -31.73 49.00
C GLN A 744 -3.15 -32.88 49.50
N ILE A 745 -4.39 -32.54 49.89
CA ILE A 745 -5.40 -33.57 50.26
C ILE A 745 -5.78 -34.41 49.08
N GLU A 746 -6.06 -33.79 47.97
CA GLU A 746 -6.41 -34.48 46.73
C GLU A 746 -5.26 -35.40 46.25
N GLU A 747 -4.02 -34.93 46.27
CA GLU A 747 -2.84 -35.70 45.89
C GLU A 747 -2.68 -36.94 46.78
N ILE A 748 -2.78 -36.76 48.09
CA ILE A 748 -2.68 -37.86 49.04
C ILE A 748 -3.80 -38.87 48.83
N ALA A 749 -5.03 -38.43 48.60
CA ALA A 749 -6.18 -39.28 48.33
C ALA A 749 -5.97 -40.09 47.06
N ARG A 750 -5.57 -39.51 45.99
CA ARG A 750 -5.30 -40.18 44.69
C ARG A 750 -4.10 -41.13 44.75
N GLN A 751 -3.09 -40.79 45.59
CA GLN A 751 -1.98 -41.70 45.87
C GLN A 751 -2.41 -42.91 46.71
N THR A 752 -3.37 -42.70 47.63
CA THR A 752 -3.90 -43.74 48.54
C THR A 752 -4.80 -44.75 47.82
N GLU A 753 -5.70 -44.27 47.01
CA GLU A 753 -6.62 -45.09 46.21
C GLU A 753 -6.59 -44.63 44.73
N LYS A 754 -5.93 -45.43 43.90
CA LYS A 754 -5.68 -45.08 42.51
C LYS A 754 -6.78 -45.57 41.53
N LYS A 755 -7.55 -46.61 41.94
CA LYS A 755 -8.47 -47.30 41.01
C LYS A 755 -9.92 -46.92 41.25
N LEU A 756 -10.32 -46.93 42.54
CA LEU A 756 -11.72 -46.80 42.92
C LEU A 756 -12.11 -45.34 43.26
N LEU A 757 -11.16 -44.49 43.63
CA LEU A 757 -11.42 -43.05 43.85
C LEU A 757 -11.59 -42.32 42.52
N LYS A 758 -12.80 -41.84 42.26
CA LYS A 758 -13.13 -41.12 41.01
C LYS A 758 -13.00 -39.62 41.16
N LYS A 759 -13.45 -39.06 42.30
CA LYS A 759 -13.47 -37.61 42.53
C LYS A 759 -13.21 -37.29 43.98
N VAL A 760 -12.59 -36.13 44.21
CA VAL A 760 -12.39 -35.51 45.54
C VAL A 760 -12.93 -34.10 45.40
N GLU A 761 -13.88 -33.71 46.26
CA GLU A 761 -14.54 -32.41 46.18
C GLU A 761 -14.46 -31.71 47.52
N LEU A 762 -14.10 -30.44 47.53
CA LEU A 762 -14.19 -29.56 48.68
C LEU A 762 -15.52 -28.82 48.61
N PHE A 763 -16.45 -29.11 49.56
CA PHE A 763 -17.78 -28.53 49.52
C PHE A 763 -18.06 -27.51 50.63
N ASP A 764 -17.19 -27.47 51.69
CA ASP A 764 -17.29 -26.44 52.69
C ASP A 764 -15.90 -26.12 53.28
N VAL A 765 -15.71 -24.83 53.57
CA VAL A 765 -14.50 -24.27 54.21
C VAL A 765 -14.91 -23.42 55.38
N TYR A 766 -14.52 -23.83 56.57
CA TYR A 766 -14.82 -23.08 57.77
C TYR A 766 -13.53 -22.56 58.45
N GLU A 767 -13.46 -21.23 58.59
CA GLU A 767 -12.41 -20.51 59.29
C GLU A 767 -13.08 -19.60 60.33
N GLY A 768 -13.19 -20.03 61.56
CA GLY A 768 -13.97 -19.31 62.56
C GLY A 768 -13.48 -19.46 63.98
N LYS A 769 -14.08 -18.65 64.86
CA LYS A 769 -13.67 -18.57 66.31
C LYS A 769 -13.79 -19.87 67.08
N ASN A 770 -14.48 -20.88 66.58
CA ASN A 770 -14.68 -22.17 67.24
C ASN A 770 -13.62 -23.21 66.86
N LEU A 771 -12.53 -22.79 66.16
CA LEU A 771 -11.42 -23.66 65.83
C LEU A 771 -10.18 -23.29 66.68
N PRO A 772 -9.29 -24.26 66.91
CA PRO A 772 -7.97 -23.96 67.50
C PRO A 772 -7.21 -22.93 66.65
N ALA A 773 -6.41 -22.07 67.32
CA ALA A 773 -5.62 -21.07 66.65
C ALA A 773 -4.68 -21.68 65.56
N GLY A 774 -4.65 -21.14 64.34
CA GLY A 774 -3.85 -21.66 63.25
C GLY A 774 -4.43 -22.90 62.52
N LYS A 775 -5.69 -23.26 62.80
CA LYS A 775 -6.40 -24.36 62.14
C LYS A 775 -7.56 -23.84 61.30
N LYS A 776 -7.92 -24.60 60.27
CA LYS A 776 -9.13 -24.47 59.46
C LYS A 776 -9.81 -25.85 59.30
N SER A 777 -11.07 -25.85 58.94
CA SER A 777 -11.81 -27.07 58.65
C SER A 777 -12.21 -27.13 57.20
N TYR A 778 -11.88 -28.23 56.56
CA TYR A 778 -12.35 -28.57 55.21
C TYR A 778 -13.34 -29.72 55.28
N ALA A 779 -14.52 -29.54 54.69
CA ALA A 779 -15.44 -30.64 54.43
C ALA A 779 -15.21 -31.18 52.99
N VAL A 780 -14.69 -32.38 52.94
CA VAL A 780 -14.22 -33.01 51.70
C VAL A 780 -15.06 -34.24 51.39
N ASN A 781 -15.60 -34.31 50.20
CA ASN A 781 -16.35 -35.46 49.67
C ASN A 781 -15.44 -36.32 48.81
N PHE A 782 -15.47 -37.63 49.05
CA PHE A 782 -14.75 -38.66 48.25
C PHE A 782 -15.75 -39.53 47.53
N ILE A 783 -15.73 -39.54 46.22
CA ILE A 783 -16.58 -40.36 45.34
C ILE A 783 -15.82 -41.61 44.91
N LEU A 784 -16.29 -42.72 45.38
CA LEU A 784 -15.73 -44.05 45.10
C LEU A 784 -16.65 -44.82 44.17
N GLN A 785 -16.08 -45.53 43.16
CA GLN A 785 -16.85 -46.32 42.21
C GLN A 785 -15.98 -47.46 41.66
N ASP A 786 -16.57 -48.65 41.68
CA ASP A 786 -16.04 -49.82 40.96
C ASP A 786 -16.80 -50.00 39.62
N THR A 787 -16.09 -50.20 38.55
CA THR A 787 -16.65 -50.37 37.21
C THR A 787 -17.17 -51.79 36.97
N GLU A 788 -16.74 -52.75 37.76
CA GLU A 788 -17.02 -54.20 37.60
C GLU A 788 -18.09 -54.73 38.54
N LYS A 789 -18.27 -54.08 39.71
CA LYS A 789 -19.23 -54.56 40.75
C LYS A 789 -19.67 -53.44 41.68
N THR A 790 -20.78 -53.68 42.41
CA THR A 790 -21.21 -52.84 43.51
C THR A 790 -20.23 -52.94 44.70
N MET A 791 -19.81 -51.79 45.24
CA MET A 791 -18.90 -51.73 46.37
C MET A 791 -19.60 -52.12 47.65
N GLY A 792 -18.99 -53.03 48.42
CA GLY A 792 -19.51 -53.44 49.72
C GLY A 792 -18.98 -52.54 50.84
N ASP A 793 -19.76 -52.42 51.95
CA ASP A 793 -19.43 -51.50 53.07
C ASP A 793 -18.04 -51.76 53.65
N LYS A 794 -17.63 -53.03 53.86
CA LYS A 794 -16.29 -53.39 54.34
C LYS A 794 -15.15 -52.83 53.42
N GLN A 795 -15.35 -52.82 52.12
CA GLN A 795 -14.38 -52.33 51.17
C GLN A 795 -14.32 -50.80 51.26
N ILE A 796 -15.44 -50.14 51.36
CA ILE A 796 -15.56 -48.68 51.48
C ILE A 796 -14.89 -48.21 52.78
N GLU A 797 -15.21 -48.83 53.93
CA GLU A 797 -14.62 -48.54 55.25
C GLU A 797 -13.08 -48.74 55.21
N ALA A 798 -12.59 -49.80 54.60
CA ALA A 798 -11.14 -50.04 54.49
C ALA A 798 -10.43 -48.89 53.70
N ILE A 799 -11.02 -48.42 52.64
CA ILE A 799 -10.48 -47.30 51.79
C ILE A 799 -10.51 -45.99 52.63
N MET A 800 -11.66 -45.71 53.24
CA MET A 800 -11.80 -44.49 54.07
C MET A 800 -10.83 -44.46 55.26
N ASN A 801 -10.68 -45.58 55.98
CA ASN A 801 -9.71 -45.68 57.07
C ASN A 801 -8.26 -45.46 56.58
N LYS A 802 -7.92 -46.01 55.43
CA LYS A 802 -6.60 -45.76 54.82
C LYS A 802 -6.40 -44.31 54.41
N LEU A 803 -7.42 -43.69 53.89
CA LEU A 803 -7.40 -42.25 53.53
C LEU A 803 -7.21 -41.42 54.79
N ILE A 804 -7.97 -41.64 55.82
CA ILE A 804 -7.87 -40.92 57.12
C ILE A 804 -6.45 -41.07 57.70
N ALA A 805 -5.93 -42.33 57.75
CA ALA A 805 -4.60 -42.59 58.27
C ALA A 805 -3.49 -41.85 57.52
N ASN A 806 -3.54 -41.85 56.16
CA ASN A 806 -2.57 -41.15 55.34
C ASN A 806 -2.69 -39.62 55.42
N LEU A 807 -3.91 -39.07 55.56
CA LEU A 807 -4.13 -37.63 55.73
C LEU A 807 -3.62 -37.20 57.13
N LYS A 808 -3.88 -37.99 58.17
CA LYS A 808 -3.34 -37.77 59.48
C LYS A 808 -1.81 -37.80 59.50
N GLN A 809 -1.22 -38.79 58.89
CA GLN A 809 0.24 -38.95 58.87
C GLN A 809 0.97 -37.87 58.12
N LYS A 810 0.46 -37.48 56.93
CA LYS A 810 1.16 -36.53 56.05
C LYS A 810 0.81 -35.07 56.28
N LEU A 811 -0.40 -34.74 56.76
CA LEU A 811 -0.89 -33.38 56.93
C LEU A 811 -1.29 -33.04 58.34
N ASN A 812 -1.06 -33.96 59.30
CA ASN A 812 -1.53 -33.80 60.69
C ASN A 812 -3.04 -33.48 60.78
N ALA A 813 -3.82 -34.03 59.83
CA ALA A 813 -5.26 -33.81 59.74
C ALA A 813 -6.00 -34.62 60.89
N GLU A 814 -6.93 -33.95 61.53
CA GLU A 814 -7.80 -34.54 62.52
C GLU A 814 -9.23 -34.58 61.98
N LEU A 815 -10.02 -35.58 62.37
CA LEU A 815 -11.45 -35.62 62.08
C LEU A 815 -12.17 -34.68 63.06
N ARG A 816 -13.05 -33.87 62.58
CA ARG A 816 -13.88 -32.94 63.36
C ARG A 816 -15.22 -33.62 63.65
#